data_bd88bebb7292df6cfd0569f5940aef97
#
_entry.id   bd88bebb7292df6cfd0569f5940aef97
#
_cell.length_a   1.000
_cell.length_b   1.000
_cell.length_c   1.000
_cell.angle_alpha   90.00
_cell.angle_beta   90.00
_cell.angle_gamma   90.00
#
_symmetry.space_group_name_H-M   'P 1'
#
loop_
_entity.id
_entity.type
_entity.pdbx_description
1 polymer ?
#
loop_
_entity_poly.entity_id
_entity_poly.type
_entity_poly.pdbx_seq_one_letter_code
_entity_poly.pdbx_strand_id
1 'polypeptide(L)'
;MTAFFAVGLSAQNKCTVSGYIRDAATGETLIGAGVMVMVTDAASGGKTSGISLGTNASAEAKAKSSMANSKIIGAVTNEFGYYTITIPCGNIDLTYSYVGCADVKQNIDLQRDTVINISLLQAASLKASTIVGRKDAGIQSTYMGALEIPQEMIKNMPVVLGEPDVIKTIQLMPGVQGGMEGFSGIYVRGGGADENLMMLDGTPLYNVSHLLGLLSVFTPEAVKKVTFYKGSFPARYGGRVSSIVDVRTNDGNAKGFHGSVSAGLLSEKLHFEGPIASENTTWSFSARGMHTFLFDRLIKAFGSPANYAFYDINAKVTHRFSDSDKLFAGFYTGRDYFRYSDSDKSSSRYYGPDYEPYTKYEEENTKMNLKWGNTLASVRWNHVFNSKLFANTSVSWNTYKMNMVTNTRELLKSETENYDKQYRYSYTSGIRDLGARIDFDYIPAPTHLIKFGGEFVNHLYRPEVERSRSINNIGGNKETSDKVNDASPNLYGNELSAYIEDDMTFGEHFSFNPGLHLSLFLVNGRTYFCPEPRAAVKVSFGKGWAVKTAYSRMSQYVHQLTSGNLSLPTDLWVPITKNIKPVTSDIVSLGTYYSGLKGWEFSVEGYWKQMNNVLEYKDGKMSFSSAADWEENVEMGQGQSYGVELYVQKTLGRTTGTVSYTLSKTDRIFRDGTINNGKRFPFVYDRRHNFCVSLNQKLGKRVDLSAIWTITSGNWMTVSTRSTLTLSPDGKGMSMVDYISSRNNYRLPPSHRLDFSVNIHKKKRHGERIWNFGMYNAYGAKNPNWVTLDSREVKNPDTGKTTYIPALSKKTFLLFLPSFSYTYKF
;
A
#
# COMPACT_ATOMS: atom_id res chain seq x y z
N MET A 1 30.88 58.81 10.63
CA MET A 1 32.03 57.88 10.44
C MET A 1 31.56 56.49 10.89
N THR A 2 31.04 55.72 9.94
CA THR A 2 30.55 54.35 10.20
C THR A 2 31.53 53.41 9.51
N ALA A 3 32.35 52.72 10.32
CA ALA A 3 33.30 51.73 9.80
C ALA A 3 32.58 50.45 9.45
N PHE A 4 32.48 50.09 8.17
CA PHE A 4 32.10 48.78 7.68
C PHE A 4 33.26 47.80 7.92
N PHE A 5 33.11 46.87 8.83
CA PHE A 5 33.99 45.69 8.90
C PHE A 5 33.59 44.75 7.76
N ALA A 6 34.37 44.75 6.69
CA ALA A 6 34.33 43.68 5.69
C ALA A 6 35.02 42.45 6.28
N VAL A 7 34.22 41.51 6.77
CA VAL A 7 34.69 40.14 7.03
C VAL A 7 34.89 39.47 5.68
N GLY A 8 36.14 39.34 5.27
CA GLY A 8 36.52 38.55 4.10
C GLY A 8 36.19 37.07 4.32
N LEU A 9 35.03 36.63 3.86
CA LEU A 9 34.74 35.20 3.71
C LEU A 9 35.65 34.71 2.56
N SER A 10 36.70 34.00 2.89
CA SER A 10 37.44 33.21 1.93
C SER A 10 36.47 32.14 1.41
N ALA A 11 35.92 32.32 0.21
CA ALA A 11 35.08 31.34 -0.45
C ALA A 11 35.98 30.14 -0.81
N GLN A 12 35.95 29.08 0.02
CA GLN A 12 36.54 27.82 -0.35
C GLN A 12 35.88 27.35 -1.66
N ASN A 13 36.68 27.07 -2.70
CA ASN A 13 36.19 26.52 -3.95
C ASN A 13 35.47 25.19 -3.62
N LYS A 14 34.21 25.08 -4.07
CA LYS A 14 33.37 23.88 -3.90
C LYS A 14 33.26 23.17 -5.23
N CYS A 15 33.40 21.86 -5.17
CA CYS A 15 33.24 20.96 -6.30
C CYS A 15 32.09 20.00 -6.03
N THR A 16 31.43 19.54 -7.07
CA THR A 16 30.31 18.60 -6.96
C THR A 16 30.73 17.22 -7.46
N VAL A 17 30.48 16.20 -6.65
CA VAL A 17 30.60 14.79 -7.06
C VAL A 17 29.20 14.24 -7.26
N SER A 18 28.96 13.64 -8.40
CA SER A 18 27.68 13.03 -8.74
C SER A 18 27.89 11.64 -9.37
N GLY A 19 26.85 10.84 -9.45
CA GLY A 19 26.93 9.52 -10.09
C GLY A 19 25.90 8.53 -9.60
N TYR A 20 26.07 7.28 -10.00
CA TYR A 20 25.20 6.19 -9.60
C TYR A 20 25.91 5.23 -8.64
N ILE A 21 25.19 4.78 -7.61
CA ILE A 21 25.63 3.67 -6.76
C ILE A 21 24.88 2.42 -7.17
N ARG A 22 25.61 1.33 -7.41
CA ARG A 22 25.08 0.06 -7.92
C ARG A 22 25.44 -1.09 -6.98
N ASP A 23 24.65 -2.15 -7.01
CA ASP A 23 25.04 -3.45 -6.46
C ASP A 23 26.06 -4.12 -7.40
N ALA A 24 27.19 -4.52 -6.87
CA ALA A 24 28.25 -5.15 -7.69
C ALA A 24 27.85 -6.54 -8.21
N ALA A 25 26.97 -7.25 -7.52
CA ALA A 25 26.51 -8.58 -7.92
C ALA A 25 25.46 -8.54 -9.03
N THR A 26 24.60 -7.53 -9.03
CA THR A 26 23.47 -7.43 -9.98
C THR A 26 23.65 -6.31 -11.00
N GLY A 27 24.47 -5.30 -10.71
CA GLY A 27 24.60 -4.08 -11.52
C GLY A 27 23.41 -3.12 -11.38
N GLU A 28 22.38 -3.46 -10.61
CA GLU A 28 21.24 -2.60 -10.35
C GLU A 28 21.62 -1.38 -9.50
N THR A 29 20.93 -0.26 -9.73
CA THR A 29 21.14 0.95 -8.92
C THR A 29 20.55 0.78 -7.52
N LEU A 30 21.29 1.24 -6.50
CA LEU A 30 20.91 1.18 -5.10
C LEU A 30 20.20 2.47 -4.68
N ILE A 31 18.96 2.34 -4.25
CA ILE A 31 18.09 3.46 -3.82
C ILE A 31 18.31 3.73 -2.33
N GLY A 32 18.64 4.97 -1.95
CA GLY A 32 18.90 5.34 -0.55
C GLY A 32 20.29 4.91 -0.06
N ALA A 33 21.26 4.69 -0.95
CA ALA A 33 22.65 4.49 -0.59
C ALA A 33 23.30 5.80 -0.14
N GLY A 34 24.11 5.74 0.94
CA GLY A 34 24.75 6.91 1.54
C GLY A 34 26.10 7.21 0.91
N VAL A 35 26.39 8.49 0.71
CA VAL A 35 27.70 9.03 0.36
C VAL A 35 28.10 10.03 1.44
N MET A 36 29.28 9.87 2.02
CA MET A 36 29.75 10.72 3.12
C MET A 36 31.19 11.16 2.92
N VAL A 37 31.48 12.38 3.40
CA VAL A 37 32.82 12.97 3.45
C VAL A 37 33.06 13.49 4.85
N MET A 38 34.23 13.19 5.42
CA MET A 38 34.75 13.86 6.61
C MET A 38 35.59 15.06 6.15
N VAL A 39 35.14 16.26 6.40
CA VAL A 39 35.91 17.49 6.15
C VAL A 39 36.53 17.91 7.48
N THR A 40 37.86 17.88 7.55
CA THR A 40 38.59 18.47 8.66
C THR A 40 38.81 19.95 8.36
N ASP A 41 38.37 20.83 9.24
CA ASP A 41 38.65 22.26 9.11
C ASP A 41 40.17 22.50 9.23
N ALA A 42 40.83 22.50 8.08
CA ALA A 42 42.22 22.98 7.97
C ALA A 42 42.23 24.52 7.78
N ALA A 43 41.80 25.21 8.82
CA ALA A 43 41.84 26.68 8.83
C ALA A 43 42.44 27.21 10.14
N SER A 44 43.75 27.09 10.26
CA SER A 44 44.61 28.14 10.91
C SER A 44 46.05 27.85 10.48
N GLY A 45 46.51 28.73 9.53
CA GLY A 45 47.91 28.74 9.12
C GLY A 45 48.82 28.98 10.32
N GLY A 46 49.47 27.92 10.81
CA GLY A 46 50.54 27.98 11.75
C GLY A 46 51.77 27.29 11.15
N LYS A 47 52.79 28.05 10.78
CA LYS A 47 54.11 27.54 10.40
C LYS A 47 54.61 26.59 11.47
N THR A 48 54.80 25.32 11.15
CA THR A 48 55.50 24.37 11.98
C THR A 48 56.99 24.43 11.63
N SER A 49 57.77 25.13 12.44
CA SER A 49 59.17 24.84 12.62
C SER A 49 59.30 23.57 13.42
N GLY A 50 60.14 22.62 12.92
CA GLY A 50 60.35 21.30 13.51
C GLY A 50 60.99 21.35 14.92
N ILE A 51 60.60 20.35 15.76
CA ILE A 51 61.45 19.69 16.73
C ILE A 51 60.92 18.27 16.97
N SER A 52 61.88 17.35 16.94
CA SER A 52 61.73 15.92 17.12
C SER A 52 61.55 15.49 18.58
N LEU A 53 61.14 14.21 18.73
CA LEU A 53 61.23 13.33 19.86
C LEU A 53 60.14 13.34 20.95
N GLY A 54 59.46 12.21 21.05
CA GLY A 54 59.03 11.64 22.33
C GLY A 54 57.58 11.17 22.46
N THR A 55 57.45 9.84 22.48
CA THR A 55 56.43 9.00 23.13
C THR A 55 55.03 8.88 22.58
N ASN A 56 54.58 7.63 22.47
CA ASN A 56 53.33 7.11 21.85
C ASN A 56 52.00 7.56 22.49
N ALA A 57 52.00 8.35 23.56
CA ALA A 57 50.80 8.88 24.20
C ALA A 57 50.18 10.11 23.47
N SER A 58 50.97 10.77 22.60
CA SER A 58 50.53 11.98 21.89
C SER A 58 49.75 11.72 20.59
N ALA A 59 49.85 10.51 20.02
CA ALA A 59 49.19 10.16 18.79
C ALA A 59 47.68 9.90 18.99
N GLU A 60 47.34 9.23 20.10
CA GLU A 60 45.89 9.00 20.41
C GLU A 60 45.18 10.29 20.88
N ALA A 61 45.89 11.17 21.59
CA ALA A 61 45.32 12.48 21.98
C ALA A 61 45.14 13.40 20.76
N LYS A 62 46.09 13.42 19.80
CA LYS A 62 45.97 14.14 18.53
C LYS A 62 44.89 13.55 17.61
N ALA A 63 44.75 12.22 17.57
CA ALA A 63 43.64 11.59 16.81
C ALA A 63 42.28 11.90 17.45
N LYS A 64 42.14 11.96 18.77
CA LYS A 64 40.93 12.38 19.46
C LYS A 64 40.62 13.89 19.33
N SER A 65 41.62 14.76 19.27
CA SER A 65 41.41 16.19 19.06
C SER A 65 41.15 16.55 17.62
N SER A 66 41.66 15.78 16.64
CA SER A 66 41.31 15.96 15.22
C SER A 66 39.90 15.45 14.87
N MET A 67 39.37 14.48 15.62
CA MET A 67 37.99 14.06 15.50
C MET A 67 36.96 15.05 16.08
N ALA A 68 37.38 15.95 16.93
CA ALA A 68 36.48 16.93 17.59
C ALA A 68 36.06 18.09 16.67
N ASN A 69 36.77 18.34 15.56
CA ASN A 69 36.48 19.41 14.59
C ASN A 69 36.21 18.91 13.16
N SER A 70 35.84 17.64 12.98
CA SER A 70 35.51 17.12 11.66
C SER A 70 34.02 17.24 11.38
N LYS A 71 33.66 17.96 10.31
CA LYS A 71 32.30 18.10 9.79
C LYS A 71 31.99 16.96 8.84
N ILE A 72 30.89 16.24 9.05
CA ILE A 72 30.42 15.20 8.12
C ILE A 72 29.41 15.84 7.15
N ILE A 73 29.72 15.80 5.85
CA ILE A 73 28.78 16.16 4.78
C ILE A 73 28.33 14.85 4.15
N GLY A 74 27.03 14.68 3.99
CA GLY A 74 26.45 13.44 3.41
C GLY A 74 25.36 13.73 2.42
N ALA A 75 25.18 12.81 1.47
CA ALA A 75 24.06 12.72 0.54
C ALA A 75 23.56 11.27 0.46
N VAL A 76 22.35 11.09 -0.02
CA VAL A 76 21.79 9.75 -0.31
C VAL A 76 21.35 9.70 -1.77
N THR A 77 21.42 8.50 -2.37
CA THR A 77 20.91 8.31 -3.72
C THR A 77 19.38 8.49 -3.75
N ASN A 78 18.91 9.14 -4.83
CA ASN A 78 17.49 9.31 -5.11
C ASN A 78 16.82 7.96 -5.47
N GLU A 79 15.55 7.99 -5.86
CA GLU A 79 14.76 6.81 -6.24
C GLU A 79 15.27 6.05 -7.45
N PHE A 80 16.25 6.61 -8.14
CA PHE A 80 16.87 6.03 -9.33
C PHE A 80 18.32 5.60 -9.08
N GLY A 81 18.80 5.75 -7.84
CA GLY A 81 20.18 5.41 -7.43
C GLY A 81 21.21 6.46 -7.82
N TYR A 82 20.77 7.68 -8.22
CA TYR A 82 21.63 8.81 -8.52
C TYR A 82 21.89 9.63 -7.28
N TYR A 83 23.13 10.05 -7.06
CA TYR A 83 23.52 10.95 -5.98
C TYR A 83 24.24 12.17 -6.50
N THR A 84 24.20 13.22 -5.74
CA THR A 84 25.06 14.39 -5.92
C THR A 84 25.41 14.98 -4.55
N ILE A 85 26.67 15.35 -4.37
CA ILE A 85 27.20 15.93 -3.15
C ILE A 85 28.19 17.05 -3.51
N THR A 86 27.98 18.24 -2.93
CA THR A 86 28.88 19.38 -3.14
C THR A 86 29.73 19.58 -1.89
N ILE A 87 31.02 19.53 -2.03
CA ILE A 87 32.04 19.50 -0.98
C ILE A 87 33.19 20.44 -1.32
N PRO A 88 34.04 20.83 -0.37
CA PRO A 88 35.27 21.59 -0.68
C PRO A 88 36.13 20.83 -1.68
N CYS A 89 36.71 21.54 -2.66
CA CYS A 89 37.71 20.97 -3.57
C CYS A 89 38.99 20.62 -2.79
N GLY A 90 39.73 19.63 -3.27
CA GLY A 90 40.97 19.14 -2.69
C GLY A 90 41.00 17.64 -2.48
N ASN A 91 41.95 17.16 -1.70
CA ASN A 91 42.07 15.74 -1.39
C ASN A 91 41.05 15.33 -0.32
N ILE A 92 40.15 14.45 -0.68
CA ILE A 92 38.98 14.06 0.14
C ILE A 92 38.80 12.54 0.17
N ASP A 93 38.29 12.05 1.31
CA ASP A 93 37.89 10.67 1.51
C ASP A 93 36.37 10.53 1.41
N LEU A 94 35.88 9.97 0.30
CA LEU A 94 34.48 9.61 0.10
C LEU A 94 34.23 8.21 0.65
N THR A 95 33.21 8.06 1.46
CA THR A 95 32.71 6.77 1.94
C THR A 95 31.34 6.50 1.36
N TYR A 96 31.19 5.39 0.65
CA TYR A 96 29.93 4.91 0.09
C TYR A 96 29.44 3.71 0.90
N SER A 97 28.16 3.73 1.26
CA SER A 97 27.58 2.71 2.13
C SER A 97 26.15 2.35 1.75
N TYR A 98 25.79 1.08 1.95
CA TYR A 98 24.42 0.60 1.78
C TYR A 98 24.18 -0.61 2.71
N VAL A 99 22.91 -0.78 3.14
CA VAL A 99 22.55 -1.90 4.03
C VAL A 99 22.82 -3.24 3.40
N GLY A 100 23.58 -4.08 4.11
CA GLY A 100 23.97 -5.42 3.59
C GLY A 100 25.19 -5.41 2.69
N CYS A 101 25.76 -4.24 2.36
CA CYS A 101 26.97 -4.11 1.57
C CYS A 101 28.16 -3.73 2.44
N ALA A 102 29.38 -4.03 1.94
CA ALA A 102 30.61 -3.52 2.50
C ALA A 102 30.80 -2.06 2.09
N ASP A 103 31.24 -1.21 3.03
CA ASP A 103 31.55 0.17 2.76
C ASP A 103 32.75 0.29 1.81
N VAL A 104 32.64 1.16 0.81
CA VAL A 104 33.74 1.49 -0.10
C VAL A 104 34.28 2.87 0.25
N LYS A 105 35.57 2.98 0.53
CA LYS A 105 36.25 4.25 0.73
C LYS A 105 37.11 4.56 -0.47
N GLN A 106 37.00 5.80 -0.96
CA GLN A 106 37.75 6.28 -2.09
C GLN A 106 38.38 7.63 -1.75
N ASN A 107 39.72 7.70 -1.80
CA ASN A 107 40.46 8.95 -1.70
C ASN A 107 40.57 9.54 -3.10
N ILE A 108 40.20 10.82 -3.26
CA ILE A 108 40.26 11.53 -4.55
C ILE A 108 40.76 12.95 -4.36
N ASP A 109 41.57 13.43 -5.33
CA ASP A 109 41.90 14.84 -5.43
C ASP A 109 40.90 15.53 -6.34
N LEU A 110 39.94 16.20 -5.72
CA LEU A 110 38.80 16.84 -6.39
C LEU A 110 39.10 18.27 -6.78
N GLN A 111 39.40 18.51 -8.06
CA GLN A 111 39.74 19.82 -8.62
C GLN A 111 38.60 20.49 -9.38
N ARG A 112 37.59 19.70 -9.80
CA ARG A 112 36.40 20.14 -10.57
C ARG A 112 35.23 19.21 -10.33
N ASP A 113 34.05 19.62 -10.77
CA ASP A 113 32.87 18.76 -10.79
C ASP A 113 33.18 17.45 -11.51
N THR A 114 32.88 16.32 -10.85
CA THR A 114 33.31 14.99 -11.30
C THR A 114 32.18 13.98 -11.15
N VAL A 115 32.06 13.07 -12.13
CA VAL A 115 31.10 11.96 -12.08
C VAL A 115 31.82 10.69 -11.61
N ILE A 116 31.33 10.09 -10.52
CA ILE A 116 31.88 8.85 -9.93
C ILE A 116 30.77 7.83 -9.77
N ASN A 117 30.83 6.74 -10.54
CA ASN A 117 29.94 5.61 -10.41
C ASN A 117 30.61 4.53 -9.55
N ILE A 118 29.90 4.04 -8.51
CA ILE A 118 30.42 3.07 -7.54
C ILE A 118 29.56 1.82 -7.54
N SER A 119 30.22 0.66 -7.40
CA SER A 119 29.55 -0.63 -7.16
C SER A 119 29.89 -1.14 -5.77
N LEU A 120 28.88 -1.45 -4.95
CA LEU A 120 29.01 -1.97 -3.60
C LEU A 120 28.83 -3.49 -3.61
N LEU A 121 29.77 -4.21 -2.96
CA LEU A 121 29.70 -5.65 -2.79
C LEU A 121 28.86 -6.01 -1.57
N GLN A 122 28.04 -7.04 -1.69
CA GLN A 122 27.33 -7.59 -0.53
C GLN A 122 28.33 -8.16 0.50
N ALA A 123 28.15 -7.82 1.76
CA ALA A 123 29.04 -8.30 2.83
C ALA A 123 28.83 -9.81 3.05
N ALA A 124 29.86 -10.62 2.80
CA ALA A 124 29.82 -12.08 2.89
C ALA A 124 29.59 -12.64 4.30
N SER A 125 29.69 -11.83 5.34
CA SER A 125 29.32 -12.18 6.71
C SER A 125 28.82 -10.94 7.46
N LEU A 126 27.77 -11.11 8.27
CA LEU A 126 27.21 -10.12 9.19
C LEU A 126 28.15 -9.83 10.41
N LYS A 127 29.46 -9.90 10.24
CA LYS A 127 30.39 -9.29 11.20
C LYS A 127 30.31 -7.79 10.97
N ALA A 128 29.44 -7.14 11.76
CA ALA A 128 29.46 -5.72 12.08
C ALA A 128 30.13 -4.83 10.99
N SER A 129 29.61 -4.90 9.73
CA SER A 129 29.84 -3.80 8.79
C SER A 129 29.28 -2.56 9.50
N THR A 130 30.13 -1.58 9.67
CA THR A 130 29.74 -0.31 10.28
C THR A 130 28.82 0.35 9.27
N ILE A 131 27.51 0.08 9.38
CA ILE A 131 26.48 0.66 8.51
C ILE A 131 26.38 2.13 8.92
N VAL A 132 27.31 2.94 8.45
CA VAL A 132 27.32 4.38 8.70
C VAL A 132 26.28 5.11 7.83
N GLY A 133 25.95 4.55 6.65
CA GLY A 133 25.05 5.22 5.70
C GLY A 133 23.55 5.08 5.95
N ARG A 134 23.09 4.13 6.80
CA ARG A 134 21.68 3.95 7.11
C ARG A 134 21.38 3.96 8.62
N LYS A 135 22.36 4.38 9.39
CA LYS A 135 22.24 4.42 10.85
C LYS A 135 21.07 5.31 11.31
N ASP A 136 20.58 6.17 10.42
CA ASP A 136 19.67 7.24 10.77
C ASP A 136 18.64 7.59 9.68
N ALA A 137 18.20 6.64 8.82
CA ALA A 137 17.24 6.97 7.74
C ALA A 137 15.97 7.63 8.30
N GLY A 138 15.45 7.13 9.43
CA GLY A 138 14.33 7.74 10.14
C GLY A 138 14.67 9.09 10.77
N ILE A 139 15.93 9.34 11.15
CA ILE A 139 16.38 10.61 11.76
C ILE A 139 16.86 11.60 10.69
N GLN A 140 17.52 11.13 9.62
CA GLN A 140 18.09 12.01 8.60
C GLN A 140 17.04 12.65 7.72
N SER A 141 16.02 11.92 7.30
CA SER A 141 14.91 12.48 6.51
C SER A 141 14.18 13.58 7.27
N THR A 142 13.89 14.70 6.61
CA THR A 142 13.04 15.77 7.15
C THR A 142 11.57 15.36 7.15
N TYR A 143 11.18 14.45 6.25
CA TYR A 143 9.79 13.97 6.19
C TYR A 143 9.43 13.16 7.43
N MET A 144 8.21 13.36 7.90
CA MET A 144 7.64 12.64 9.04
C MET A 144 6.80 11.47 8.58
N GLY A 145 6.94 10.31 9.23
CA GLY A 145 6.15 9.12 8.90
C GLY A 145 6.52 8.45 7.58
N ALA A 146 7.69 8.76 7.00
CA ALA A 146 8.23 8.04 5.85
C ALA A 146 8.93 6.76 6.30
N LEU A 147 8.51 5.61 5.75
CA LEU A 147 9.07 4.29 6.05
C LEU A 147 9.55 3.62 4.76
N GLU A 148 10.77 3.16 4.77
CA GLU A 148 11.32 2.35 3.69
C GLU A 148 11.28 0.86 4.09
N ILE A 149 10.64 0.05 3.27
CA ILE A 149 10.48 -1.39 3.48
C ILE A 149 11.32 -2.11 2.42
N PRO A 150 12.50 -2.62 2.78
CA PRO A 150 13.35 -3.34 1.84
C PRO A 150 12.75 -4.71 1.51
N GLN A 151 13.05 -5.22 0.33
CA GLN A 151 12.58 -6.52 -0.16
C GLN A 151 12.85 -7.66 0.84
N GLU A 152 14.01 -7.64 1.51
CA GLU A 152 14.38 -8.64 2.52
C GLU A 152 13.42 -8.68 3.71
N MET A 153 12.91 -7.52 4.13
CA MET A 153 11.91 -7.46 5.20
C MET A 153 10.61 -8.13 4.75
N ILE A 154 10.17 -7.88 3.51
CA ILE A 154 8.96 -8.48 2.93
C ILE A 154 9.13 -10.01 2.85
N LYS A 155 10.25 -10.49 2.28
CA LYS A 155 10.53 -11.93 2.09
C LYS A 155 10.65 -12.72 3.39
N ASN A 156 11.06 -12.07 4.49
CA ASN A 156 11.26 -12.70 5.79
C ASN A 156 10.02 -12.63 6.70
N MET A 157 8.93 -12.03 6.26
CA MET A 157 7.68 -12.03 7.02
C MET A 157 7.03 -13.41 7.03
N PRO A 158 6.35 -13.80 8.11
CA PRO A 158 5.50 -14.99 8.12
C PRO A 158 4.47 -14.90 7.00
N VAL A 159 4.35 -15.97 6.28
CA VAL A 159 3.55 -16.06 5.07
C VAL A 159 2.07 -16.30 5.39
N VAL A 160 1.20 -15.55 4.76
CA VAL A 160 -0.22 -15.85 4.70
C VAL A 160 -0.45 -16.72 3.46
N LEU A 161 -1.05 -17.89 3.64
CA LEU A 161 -1.34 -18.82 2.54
C LEU A 161 -0.10 -19.29 1.74
N GLY A 162 1.09 -19.24 2.34
CA GLY A 162 2.32 -19.66 1.69
C GLY A 162 3.08 -18.54 0.95
N GLU A 163 2.62 -17.28 1.03
CA GLU A 163 3.24 -16.16 0.36
C GLU A 163 3.55 -14.98 1.30
N PRO A 164 4.76 -14.38 1.20
CA PRO A 164 5.02 -13.04 1.72
C PRO A 164 4.15 -12.02 0.97
N ASP A 165 3.71 -10.95 1.65
CA ASP A 165 2.82 -9.97 1.05
C ASP A 165 3.23 -8.54 1.45
N VAL A 166 3.30 -7.65 0.45
CA VAL A 166 3.68 -6.24 0.63
C VAL A 166 2.69 -5.49 1.52
N ILE A 167 1.39 -5.62 1.23
CA ILE A 167 0.35 -4.91 1.97
C ILE A 167 0.22 -5.44 3.39
N LYS A 168 0.35 -6.76 3.58
CA LYS A 168 0.39 -7.36 4.93
C LYS A 168 1.58 -6.85 5.75
N THR A 169 2.74 -6.64 5.10
CA THR A 169 3.89 -6.03 5.76
C THR A 169 3.61 -4.59 6.18
N ILE A 170 2.94 -3.79 5.35
CA ILE A 170 2.54 -2.42 5.68
C ILE A 170 1.52 -2.40 6.82
N GLN A 171 0.60 -3.37 6.91
CA GLN A 171 -0.37 -3.47 8.02
C GLN A 171 0.27 -3.65 9.41
N LEU A 172 1.55 -4.05 9.48
CA LEU A 172 2.29 -4.17 10.75
C LEU A 172 2.89 -2.82 11.22
N MET A 173 2.87 -1.80 10.36
CA MET A 173 3.44 -0.50 10.68
C MET A 173 2.51 0.32 11.59
N PRO A 174 3.06 1.20 12.45
CA PRO A 174 2.25 2.04 13.31
C PRO A 174 1.40 3.03 12.49
N GLY A 175 0.17 3.31 12.94
CA GLY A 175 -0.79 4.17 12.25
C GLY A 175 -1.52 3.51 11.10
N VAL A 176 -1.22 2.24 10.80
CA VAL A 176 -1.89 1.45 9.77
C VAL A 176 -2.81 0.43 10.41
N GLN A 177 -4.03 0.39 9.95
CA GLN A 177 -5.01 -0.60 10.38
C GLN A 177 -5.38 -1.50 9.20
N GLY A 178 -5.43 -2.80 9.43
CA GLY A 178 -6.07 -3.74 8.50
C GLY A 178 -7.60 -3.56 8.57
N GLY A 179 -8.30 -3.90 7.51
CA GLY A 179 -9.76 -4.01 7.51
C GLY A 179 -10.26 -5.19 8.33
N MET A 180 -11.09 -6.03 7.73
CA MET A 180 -11.45 -7.32 8.33
C MET A 180 -10.24 -8.24 8.39
N GLU A 181 -10.22 -9.15 9.36
CA GLU A 181 -9.11 -10.09 9.52
C GLU A 181 -8.89 -10.93 8.26
N GLY A 182 -7.62 -11.03 7.87
CA GLY A 182 -7.22 -11.75 6.66
C GLY A 182 -7.21 -10.90 5.38
N PHE A 183 -7.79 -9.71 5.35
CA PHE A 183 -7.92 -8.90 4.15
C PHE A 183 -6.78 -7.86 3.98
N SER A 184 -6.48 -7.48 2.72
CA SER A 184 -5.36 -6.60 2.36
C SER A 184 -5.71 -5.10 2.35
N GLY A 185 -6.88 -4.69 2.79
CA GLY A 185 -7.22 -3.27 2.94
C GLY A 185 -6.27 -2.59 3.93
N ILE A 186 -5.83 -1.37 3.64
CA ILE A 186 -5.10 -0.51 4.58
C ILE A 186 -5.89 0.77 4.84
N TYR A 187 -5.94 1.15 6.10
CA TYR A 187 -6.63 2.32 6.60
C TYR A 187 -5.65 3.10 7.46
N VAL A 188 -5.17 4.22 6.93
CA VAL A 188 -4.05 4.94 7.52
C VAL A 188 -4.54 6.21 8.19
N ARG A 189 -4.25 6.35 9.50
CA ARG A 189 -4.62 7.54 10.30
C ARG A 189 -6.07 7.98 10.06
N GLY A 190 -7.00 7.01 10.10
CA GLY A 190 -8.45 7.25 9.97
C GLY A 190 -8.97 7.50 8.56
N GLY A 191 -8.14 7.30 7.55
CA GLY A 191 -8.56 7.37 6.15
C GLY A 191 -9.22 6.08 5.65
N GLY A 192 -10.01 6.18 4.57
CA GLY A 192 -10.60 5.07 3.83
C GLY A 192 -9.57 4.30 2.98
N ALA A 193 -9.99 3.18 2.39
CA ALA A 193 -9.13 2.38 1.52
C ALA A 193 -8.73 3.16 0.24
N ASP A 194 -9.66 3.89 -0.34
CA ASP A 194 -9.49 4.72 -1.54
C ASP A 194 -8.69 6.02 -1.29
N GLU A 195 -8.50 6.40 -0.03
CA GLU A 195 -7.73 7.56 0.36
C GLU A 195 -6.21 7.30 0.37
N ASN A 196 -5.78 6.08 0.03
CA ASN A 196 -4.37 5.70 -0.09
C ASN A 196 -3.96 5.60 -1.57
N LEU A 197 -2.87 6.25 -1.96
CA LEU A 197 -2.30 6.14 -3.30
C LEU A 197 -1.39 4.92 -3.37
N MET A 198 -1.83 3.91 -4.11
CA MET A 198 -1.03 2.72 -4.41
C MET A 198 -0.39 2.89 -5.77
N MET A 199 0.93 2.78 -5.85
CA MET A 199 1.67 2.96 -7.10
C MET A 199 2.59 1.78 -7.39
N LEU A 200 2.68 1.43 -8.66
CA LEU A 200 3.69 0.51 -9.18
C LEU A 200 4.55 1.27 -10.20
N ASP A 201 5.85 1.38 -9.91
CA ASP A 201 6.82 2.15 -10.72
C ASP A 201 6.36 3.59 -11.02
N GLY A 202 5.67 4.25 -10.05
CA GLY A 202 5.18 5.62 -10.15
C GLY A 202 3.85 5.79 -10.87
N THR A 203 3.16 4.69 -11.24
CA THR A 203 1.83 4.73 -11.87
C THR A 203 0.77 4.22 -10.90
N PRO A 204 -0.37 4.91 -10.71
CA PRO A 204 -1.43 4.49 -9.81
C PRO A 204 -2.03 3.12 -10.17
N LEU A 205 -2.40 2.33 -9.15
CA LEU A 205 -3.20 1.11 -9.25
C LEU A 205 -4.49 1.27 -8.43
N TYR A 206 -5.63 0.87 -8.98
CA TYR A 206 -6.92 1.09 -8.32
C TYR A 206 -7.34 -0.04 -7.38
N ASN A 207 -7.33 -1.27 -7.79
CA ASN A 207 -7.56 -2.41 -6.91
C ASN A 207 -6.26 -3.19 -6.75
N VAL A 208 -5.75 -3.26 -5.54
CA VAL A 208 -4.43 -3.84 -5.23
C VAL A 208 -4.54 -5.18 -4.52
N SER A 209 -5.67 -5.90 -4.69
CA SER A 209 -5.88 -7.15 -3.96
C SER A 209 -6.49 -8.26 -4.82
N HIS A 210 -6.06 -9.49 -4.52
CA HIS A 210 -6.62 -10.76 -5.00
C HIS A 210 -7.40 -11.47 -3.90
N LEU A 211 -8.17 -12.51 -4.26
CA LEU A 211 -8.95 -13.32 -3.32
C LEU A 211 -9.84 -12.44 -2.42
N LEU A 212 -10.52 -11.45 -3.03
CA LEU A 212 -11.36 -10.50 -2.29
C LEU A 212 -10.62 -9.77 -1.15
N GLY A 213 -9.29 -9.62 -1.26
CA GLY A 213 -8.46 -8.93 -0.29
C GLY A 213 -7.53 -9.80 0.55
N LEU A 214 -7.44 -11.10 0.33
CA LEU A 214 -6.54 -11.98 1.08
C LEU A 214 -5.07 -11.84 0.69
N LEU A 215 -4.78 -11.51 -0.57
CA LEU A 215 -3.42 -11.29 -1.09
C LEU A 215 -3.34 -9.97 -1.83
N SER A 216 -2.16 -9.34 -1.86
CA SER A 216 -1.93 -8.16 -2.69
C SER A 216 -1.51 -8.52 -4.11
N VAL A 217 -1.68 -7.59 -5.04
CA VAL A 217 -1.23 -7.72 -6.45
C VAL A 217 0.28 -7.63 -6.60
N PHE A 218 1.01 -7.22 -5.56
CA PHE A 218 2.46 -7.04 -5.60
C PHE A 218 3.18 -8.37 -5.39
N THR A 219 3.77 -8.90 -6.46
CA THR A 219 4.58 -10.13 -6.41
C THR A 219 5.93 -9.83 -5.73
N PRO A 220 6.25 -10.42 -4.57
CA PRO A 220 7.43 -10.06 -3.77
C PRO A 220 8.77 -10.25 -4.50
N GLU A 221 8.83 -11.19 -5.43
CA GLU A 221 10.01 -11.44 -6.26
C GLU A 221 10.29 -10.30 -7.25
N ALA A 222 9.23 -9.63 -7.74
CA ALA A 222 9.34 -8.49 -8.65
C ALA A 222 9.67 -7.18 -7.92
N VAL A 223 9.43 -7.10 -6.60
CA VAL A 223 9.57 -5.86 -5.83
C VAL A 223 11.00 -5.64 -5.41
N LYS A 224 11.55 -4.47 -5.73
CA LYS A 224 12.87 -3.99 -5.31
C LYS A 224 12.81 -3.24 -3.98
N LYS A 225 11.85 -2.33 -3.87
CA LYS A 225 11.68 -1.44 -2.71
C LYS A 225 10.24 -0.97 -2.59
N VAL A 226 9.78 -0.77 -1.37
CA VAL A 226 8.52 -0.10 -1.06
C VAL A 226 8.81 1.12 -0.21
N THR A 227 8.30 2.28 -0.61
CA THR A 227 8.32 3.50 0.21
C THR A 227 6.89 3.83 0.63
N PHE A 228 6.69 3.97 1.92
CA PHE A 228 5.40 4.22 2.52
C PHE A 228 5.40 5.55 3.27
N TYR A 229 4.47 6.46 2.95
CA TYR A 229 4.29 7.75 3.60
C TYR A 229 2.94 7.79 4.33
N LYS A 230 2.94 8.16 5.61
CA LYS A 230 1.76 8.19 6.49
C LYS A 230 1.20 9.60 6.68
N GLY A 231 0.45 10.13 5.73
CA GLY A 231 -0.29 11.38 5.91
C GLY A 231 0.52 12.68 5.92
N SER A 232 1.84 12.61 5.80
CA SER A 232 2.73 13.74 5.51
C SER A 232 3.74 13.27 4.48
N PHE A 233 3.66 13.79 3.28
CA PHE A 233 4.44 13.30 2.17
C PHE A 233 4.98 14.42 1.29
N PRO A 234 6.02 14.12 0.47
CA PRO A 234 6.63 15.11 -0.43
C PRO A 234 5.63 15.81 -1.33
N ALA A 235 5.90 17.07 -1.69
CA ALA A 235 5.00 17.88 -2.51
C ALA A 235 4.74 17.28 -3.89
N ARG A 236 5.62 16.43 -4.41
CA ARG A 236 5.47 15.74 -5.68
C ARG A 236 4.32 14.73 -5.77
N TYR A 237 3.73 14.35 -4.65
CA TYR A 237 2.60 13.44 -4.62
C TYR A 237 1.30 14.18 -4.32
N GLY A 238 0.26 13.93 -5.10
CA GLY A 238 -1.08 14.50 -4.93
C GLY A 238 -2.18 13.45 -5.10
N GLY A 239 -3.43 13.91 -5.16
CA GLY A 239 -4.60 13.11 -5.53
C GLY A 239 -5.11 12.12 -4.49
N ARG A 240 -4.52 12.05 -3.26
CA ARG A 240 -5.00 11.24 -2.14
C ARG A 240 -4.76 11.94 -0.81
N VAL A 241 -5.60 11.62 0.18
CA VAL A 241 -5.65 12.37 1.45
C VAL A 241 -5.16 11.60 2.69
N SER A 242 -4.68 10.34 2.52
CA SER A 242 -4.31 9.52 3.68
C SER A 242 -2.88 8.99 3.67
N SER A 243 -2.48 8.27 2.64
CA SER A 243 -1.12 7.73 2.53
C SER A 243 -0.69 7.48 1.09
N ILE A 244 0.61 7.22 0.90
CA ILE A 244 1.19 6.82 -0.37
C ILE A 244 2.03 5.57 -0.17
N VAL A 245 1.83 4.58 -1.02
CA VAL A 245 2.62 3.36 -1.14
C VAL A 245 3.23 3.34 -2.54
N ASP A 246 4.51 3.64 -2.64
CA ASP A 246 5.26 3.58 -3.90
C ASP A 246 6.08 2.29 -3.96
N VAL A 247 5.64 1.36 -4.81
CA VAL A 247 6.29 0.07 -5.04
C VAL A 247 7.13 0.18 -6.30
N ARG A 248 8.45 -0.06 -6.16
CA ARG A 248 9.39 -0.10 -7.27
C ARG A 248 9.75 -1.54 -7.59
N THR A 249 9.72 -1.89 -8.88
CA THR A 249 10.08 -3.22 -9.37
C THR A 249 11.57 -3.31 -9.71
N ASN A 250 12.11 -4.55 -9.78
CA ASN A 250 13.48 -4.82 -10.17
C ASN A 250 13.77 -4.27 -11.57
N ASP A 251 14.98 -3.75 -11.78
CA ASP A 251 15.42 -3.24 -13.09
C ASP A 251 16.05 -4.35 -13.96
N GLY A 252 16.26 -5.55 -13.38
CA GLY A 252 16.91 -6.70 -14.01
C GLY A 252 18.42 -6.78 -13.76
N ASN A 253 18.95 -7.99 -13.62
CA ASN A 253 20.35 -8.27 -13.35
C ASN A 253 21.20 -8.02 -14.60
N ALA A 254 22.21 -7.14 -14.50
CA ALA A 254 23.12 -6.84 -15.60
C ALA A 254 24.27 -7.82 -15.73
N LYS A 255 24.60 -8.61 -14.69
CA LYS A 255 25.78 -9.46 -14.62
C LYS A 255 25.56 -10.89 -15.09
N GLY A 256 24.31 -11.35 -15.07
CA GLY A 256 24.01 -12.72 -15.48
C GLY A 256 22.52 -13.03 -15.43
N PHE A 257 22.17 -14.19 -15.97
CA PHE A 257 20.82 -14.71 -15.90
C PHE A 257 20.57 -15.33 -14.51
N HIS A 258 19.54 -14.88 -13.85
CA HIS A 258 19.10 -15.36 -12.55
C HIS A 258 17.59 -15.58 -12.57
N GLY A 259 17.15 -16.45 -11.68
CA GLY A 259 15.73 -16.69 -11.58
C GLY A 259 15.32 -17.43 -10.30
N SER A 260 14.03 -17.47 -10.10
CA SER A 260 13.42 -18.30 -9.06
C SER A 260 12.12 -18.92 -9.56
N VAL A 261 11.90 -20.15 -9.16
CA VAL A 261 10.63 -20.87 -9.35
C VAL A 261 10.13 -21.27 -7.99
N SER A 262 8.87 -20.95 -7.71
CA SER A 262 8.24 -21.27 -6.43
C SER A 262 6.89 -21.95 -6.67
N ALA A 263 6.64 -23.01 -5.90
CA ALA A 263 5.34 -23.68 -5.84
C ALA A 263 4.87 -23.68 -4.40
N GLY A 264 3.72 -23.10 -4.16
CA GLY A 264 3.06 -23.04 -2.84
C GLY A 264 1.77 -23.85 -2.81
N LEU A 265 1.11 -23.85 -1.67
CA LEU A 265 -0.17 -24.52 -1.51
C LEU A 265 -1.26 -23.91 -2.40
N LEU A 266 -1.21 -22.58 -2.65
CA LEU A 266 -2.22 -21.84 -3.40
C LEU A 266 -1.73 -21.26 -4.71
N SER A 267 -0.44 -20.94 -4.84
CA SER A 267 0.08 -20.22 -5.99
C SER A 267 1.43 -20.73 -6.45
N GLU A 268 1.68 -20.56 -7.73
CA GLU A 268 2.96 -20.75 -8.39
C GLU A 268 3.54 -19.42 -8.79
N LYS A 269 4.85 -19.27 -8.67
CA LYS A 269 5.56 -18.05 -9.04
C LYS A 269 6.80 -18.35 -9.85
N LEU A 270 7.01 -17.52 -10.85
CA LEU A 270 8.20 -17.52 -11.69
C LEU A 270 8.78 -16.12 -11.66
N HIS A 271 10.09 -16.03 -11.53
CA HIS A 271 10.82 -14.77 -11.67
C HIS A 271 12.12 -15.05 -12.42
N PHE A 272 12.36 -14.28 -13.48
CA PHE A 272 13.56 -14.36 -14.27
C PHE A 272 14.08 -12.96 -14.58
N GLU A 273 15.39 -12.80 -14.57
CA GLU A 273 16.04 -11.55 -14.90
C GLU A 273 17.44 -11.78 -15.49
N GLY A 274 17.89 -10.85 -16.31
CA GLY A 274 19.22 -10.96 -16.92
C GLY A 274 19.49 -9.85 -17.93
N PRO A 275 20.72 -9.86 -18.51
CA PRO A 275 21.09 -8.95 -19.57
C PRO A 275 20.55 -9.41 -20.94
N ILE A 276 20.30 -8.46 -21.85
CA ILE A 276 20.05 -8.70 -23.27
C ILE A 276 21.25 -8.22 -24.05
N ALA A 277 22.01 -9.13 -24.63
CA ALA A 277 23.21 -8.87 -25.43
C ALA A 277 24.35 -8.13 -24.71
N SER A 278 24.09 -7.26 -23.75
CA SER A 278 25.10 -6.50 -22.99
C SER A 278 24.55 -6.10 -21.61
N GLU A 279 25.46 -5.72 -20.70
CA GLU A 279 25.09 -5.19 -19.36
C GLU A 279 24.30 -3.87 -19.42
N ASN A 280 24.23 -3.23 -20.58
CA ASN A 280 23.49 -1.97 -20.75
C ASN A 280 21.99 -2.18 -20.92
N THR A 281 21.58 -3.36 -21.38
CA THR A 281 20.15 -3.69 -21.51
C THR A 281 19.83 -4.86 -20.61
N THR A 282 18.92 -4.65 -19.66
CA THR A 282 18.45 -5.68 -18.74
C THR A 282 16.96 -5.89 -18.84
N TRP A 283 16.49 -7.05 -18.44
CA TRP A 283 15.09 -7.38 -18.36
C TRP A 283 14.80 -8.11 -17.06
N SER A 284 13.56 -7.92 -16.59
CA SER A 284 12.99 -8.63 -15.46
C SER A 284 11.59 -9.08 -15.84
N PHE A 285 11.25 -10.31 -15.54
CA PHE A 285 9.94 -10.89 -15.78
C PHE A 285 9.50 -11.68 -14.55
N SER A 286 8.27 -11.45 -14.09
CA SER A 286 7.66 -12.22 -13.02
C SER A 286 6.25 -12.60 -13.42
N ALA A 287 5.89 -13.84 -13.15
CA ALA A 287 4.53 -14.33 -13.28
C ALA A 287 4.10 -15.04 -12.00
N ARG A 288 2.87 -14.83 -11.59
CA ARG A 288 2.22 -15.52 -10.48
C ARG A 288 0.85 -15.98 -10.91
N GLY A 289 0.46 -17.18 -10.52
CA GLY A 289 -0.86 -17.73 -10.77
C GLY A 289 -1.33 -18.60 -9.62
N MET A 290 -2.63 -18.78 -9.53
CA MET A 290 -3.25 -19.62 -8.51
C MET A 290 -3.64 -20.98 -9.08
N HIS A 291 -3.35 -22.04 -8.34
CA HIS A 291 -3.82 -23.39 -8.63
C HIS A 291 -5.33 -23.53 -8.38
N THR A 292 -6.12 -23.44 -9.42
CA THR A 292 -7.57 -23.63 -9.31
C THR A 292 -7.91 -25.04 -8.80
N PHE A 293 -7.17 -26.06 -9.23
CA PHE A 293 -7.45 -27.47 -8.92
C PHE A 293 -7.43 -27.81 -7.42
N LEU A 294 -6.41 -27.36 -6.69
CA LEU A 294 -6.32 -27.63 -5.24
C LEU A 294 -7.32 -26.77 -4.47
N PHE A 295 -7.49 -25.53 -4.88
CA PHE A 295 -8.41 -24.61 -4.24
C PHE A 295 -9.88 -25.01 -4.45
N ASP A 296 -10.25 -25.45 -5.63
CA ASP A 296 -11.58 -25.97 -5.96
C ASP A 296 -11.92 -27.18 -5.09
N ARG A 297 -10.96 -28.11 -4.88
CA ARG A 297 -11.16 -29.25 -3.98
C ARG A 297 -11.34 -28.80 -2.52
N LEU A 298 -10.53 -27.84 -2.08
CA LEU A 298 -10.62 -27.32 -0.71
C LEU A 298 -11.96 -26.61 -0.49
N ILE A 299 -12.38 -25.72 -1.40
CA ILE A 299 -13.65 -25.00 -1.29
C ILE A 299 -14.85 -25.95 -1.35
N LYS A 300 -14.82 -26.95 -2.23
CA LYS A 300 -15.86 -27.98 -2.30
C LYS A 300 -15.94 -28.82 -1.04
N ALA A 301 -14.80 -29.12 -0.42
CA ALA A 301 -14.77 -29.80 0.87
C ALA A 301 -15.44 -29.02 2.02
N PHE A 302 -15.47 -27.68 1.89
CA PHE A 302 -16.22 -26.77 2.79
C PHE A 302 -17.66 -26.52 2.33
N GLY A 303 -18.15 -27.22 1.30
CA GLY A 303 -19.53 -27.13 0.85
C GLY A 303 -19.88 -25.85 0.08
N SER A 304 -18.89 -25.09 -0.39
CA SER A 304 -19.15 -23.86 -1.15
C SER A 304 -19.19 -24.12 -2.65
N PRO A 305 -20.19 -23.61 -3.37
CA PRO A 305 -20.33 -23.72 -4.82
C PRO A 305 -19.49 -22.68 -5.60
N ALA A 306 -18.46 -22.11 -4.99
CA ALA A 306 -17.63 -21.07 -5.57
C ALA A 306 -16.28 -21.58 -6.08
N ASN A 307 -15.80 -21.00 -7.19
CA ASN A 307 -14.47 -21.23 -7.76
C ASN A 307 -13.76 -19.90 -7.90
N TYR A 308 -12.43 -19.88 -7.68
CA TYR A 308 -11.63 -18.70 -7.79
C TYR A 308 -10.27 -18.96 -8.43
N ALA A 309 -9.83 -18.03 -9.28
CA ALA A 309 -8.50 -18.03 -9.89
C ALA A 309 -7.98 -16.61 -10.05
N PHE A 310 -6.66 -16.44 -10.03
CA PHE A 310 -6.04 -15.17 -10.41
C PHE A 310 -4.68 -15.40 -11.07
N TYR A 311 -4.19 -14.36 -11.74
CA TYR A 311 -2.81 -14.28 -12.22
C TYR A 311 -2.29 -12.84 -12.18
N ASP A 312 -0.96 -12.72 -12.08
CA ASP A 312 -0.18 -11.50 -12.26
C ASP A 312 0.97 -11.74 -13.23
N ILE A 313 1.25 -10.76 -14.05
CA ILE A 313 2.43 -10.71 -14.92
C ILE A 313 3.06 -9.33 -14.78
N ASN A 314 4.35 -9.29 -14.44
CA ASN A 314 5.19 -8.11 -14.45
C ASN A 314 6.32 -8.31 -15.45
N ALA A 315 6.57 -7.33 -16.29
CA ALA A 315 7.70 -7.31 -17.20
C ALA A 315 8.32 -5.92 -17.24
N LYS A 316 9.63 -5.84 -17.22
CA LYS A 316 10.37 -4.59 -17.31
C LYS A 316 11.62 -4.76 -18.14
N VAL A 317 11.88 -3.81 -19.01
CA VAL A 317 13.12 -3.69 -19.77
C VAL A 317 13.76 -2.36 -19.41
N THR A 318 15.04 -2.40 -19.14
CA THR A 318 15.84 -1.22 -18.81
C THR A 318 17.00 -1.12 -19.81
N HIS A 319 17.19 0.05 -20.42
CA HIS A 319 18.31 0.31 -21.31
C HIS A 319 19.07 1.55 -20.88
N ARG A 320 20.38 1.43 -20.76
CA ARG A 320 21.31 2.52 -20.47
C ARG A 320 22.02 2.93 -21.77
N PHE A 321 21.61 4.07 -22.33
CA PHE A 321 22.26 4.64 -23.51
C PHE A 321 23.62 5.23 -23.17
N SER A 322 23.70 5.90 -22.01
CA SER A 322 24.91 6.54 -21.48
C SER A 322 24.88 6.59 -19.95
N ASP A 323 25.88 7.17 -19.31
CA ASP A 323 25.83 7.47 -17.88
C ASP A 323 24.84 8.59 -17.53
N SER A 324 24.39 9.37 -18.52
CA SER A 324 23.39 10.42 -18.34
C SER A 324 21.97 9.98 -18.71
N ASP A 325 21.81 8.93 -19.54
CA ASP A 325 20.52 8.55 -20.13
C ASP A 325 20.16 7.10 -19.86
N LYS A 326 19.02 6.90 -19.25
CA LYS A 326 18.47 5.58 -18.94
C LYS A 326 16.98 5.53 -19.22
N LEU A 327 16.55 4.54 -19.99
CA LEU A 327 15.16 4.29 -20.36
C LEU A 327 14.65 3.03 -19.67
N PHE A 328 13.39 3.09 -19.22
CA PHE A 328 12.67 1.96 -18.62
C PHE A 328 11.34 1.80 -19.33
N ALA A 329 11.00 0.58 -19.71
CA ALA A 329 9.70 0.22 -20.19
C ALA A 329 9.12 -0.87 -19.28
N GLY A 330 8.00 -0.59 -18.66
CA GLY A 330 7.33 -1.46 -17.70
C GLY A 330 5.94 -1.87 -18.16
N PHE A 331 5.56 -3.10 -17.86
CA PHE A 331 4.23 -3.64 -18.10
C PHE A 331 3.78 -4.47 -16.90
N TYR A 332 2.52 -4.30 -16.49
CA TYR A 332 1.87 -5.12 -15.48
C TYR A 332 0.45 -5.45 -15.92
N THR A 333 0.03 -6.69 -15.70
CA THR A 333 -1.37 -7.08 -15.77
C THR A 333 -1.67 -8.12 -14.69
N GLY A 334 -2.77 -7.90 -13.97
CA GLY A 334 -3.29 -8.84 -12.98
C GLY A 334 -4.79 -8.95 -13.12
N ARG A 335 -5.32 -10.18 -13.04
CA ARG A 335 -6.76 -10.43 -13.16
C ARG A 335 -7.21 -11.52 -12.22
N ASP A 336 -8.42 -11.33 -11.72
CA ASP A 336 -9.17 -12.24 -10.88
C ASP A 336 -10.40 -12.76 -11.59
N TYR A 337 -10.75 -14.00 -11.29
CA TYR A 337 -11.91 -14.70 -11.79
C TYR A 337 -12.62 -15.39 -10.62
N PHE A 338 -13.82 -14.94 -10.33
CA PHE A 338 -14.68 -15.58 -9.33
C PHE A 338 -15.90 -16.13 -10.04
N ARG A 339 -16.23 -17.40 -9.77
CA ARG A 339 -17.41 -18.07 -10.28
C ARG A 339 -18.17 -18.69 -9.12
N TYR A 340 -19.47 -18.44 -9.12
CA TYR A 340 -20.40 -19.04 -8.19
C TYR A 340 -21.47 -19.75 -9.01
N SER A 341 -21.83 -20.99 -8.62
CA SER A 341 -22.87 -21.73 -9.28
C SER A 341 -23.67 -22.50 -8.25
N ASP A 342 -24.92 -22.15 -8.11
CA ASP A 342 -25.85 -22.79 -7.19
C ASP A 342 -27.02 -23.37 -7.96
N SER A 343 -27.54 -24.51 -7.50
CA SER A 343 -28.67 -25.17 -8.12
C SER A 343 -29.51 -25.79 -7.02
N ASP A 344 -30.66 -25.21 -6.81
CA ASP A 344 -31.67 -25.74 -5.89
C ASP A 344 -32.77 -26.47 -6.68
N LYS A 345 -33.11 -27.66 -6.24
CA LYS A 345 -34.12 -28.52 -6.84
C LYS A 345 -35.03 -29.01 -5.75
N SER A 346 -36.31 -28.75 -5.90
CA SER A 346 -37.33 -29.23 -5.02
C SER A 346 -38.43 -29.96 -5.79
N SER A 347 -38.97 -31.00 -5.17
CA SER A 347 -40.14 -31.68 -5.68
C SER A 347 -41.09 -31.89 -4.52
N SER A 348 -42.21 -31.24 -4.59
CA SER A 348 -43.23 -31.28 -3.53
C SER A 348 -44.56 -31.77 -4.05
N ARG A 349 -45.23 -32.59 -3.25
CA ARG A 349 -46.56 -33.13 -3.56
C ARG A 349 -47.59 -32.18 -2.97
N TYR A 350 -48.52 -31.76 -3.79
CA TYR A 350 -49.65 -30.92 -3.42
C TYR A 350 -50.96 -31.65 -3.70
N TYR A 351 -52.05 -31.15 -3.15
CA TYR A 351 -53.40 -31.63 -3.41
C TYR A 351 -54.19 -30.51 -4.06
N GLY A 352 -54.83 -30.81 -5.20
CA GLY A 352 -55.68 -29.90 -5.91
C GLY A 352 -57.03 -29.64 -5.18
N PRO A 353 -57.88 -28.74 -5.72
CA PRO A 353 -59.20 -28.50 -5.16
C PRO A 353 -60.06 -29.75 -5.00
N ASP A 354 -59.84 -30.74 -5.85
CA ASP A 354 -60.55 -32.02 -5.86
C ASP A 354 -59.85 -33.11 -5.00
N TYR A 355 -58.85 -32.73 -4.17
CA TYR A 355 -58.00 -33.62 -3.37
C TYR A 355 -57.16 -34.61 -4.17
N GLU A 356 -57.06 -34.45 -5.52
CA GLU A 356 -56.11 -35.23 -6.31
C GLU A 356 -54.68 -34.75 -6.12
N PRO A 357 -53.74 -35.68 -5.88
CA PRO A 357 -52.35 -35.31 -5.67
C PRO A 357 -51.67 -34.98 -7.00
N TYR A 358 -50.99 -33.84 -7.04
CA TYR A 358 -50.10 -33.48 -8.15
C TYR A 358 -48.70 -33.13 -7.65
N THR A 359 -47.69 -33.34 -8.51
CA THR A 359 -46.31 -33.03 -8.17
C THR A 359 -45.88 -31.75 -8.79
N LYS A 360 -45.32 -30.86 -7.97
CA LYS A 360 -44.70 -29.59 -8.40
C LYS A 360 -43.19 -29.76 -8.33
N TYR A 361 -42.53 -29.65 -9.49
CA TYR A 361 -41.06 -29.64 -9.62
C TYR A 361 -40.59 -28.23 -9.85
N GLU A 362 -39.68 -27.77 -9.00
CA GLU A 362 -39.06 -26.45 -9.09
C GLU A 362 -37.54 -26.62 -9.17
N GLU A 363 -36.92 -25.92 -10.10
CA GLU A 363 -35.47 -25.83 -10.23
C GLU A 363 -35.05 -24.38 -10.38
N GLU A 364 -34.23 -23.90 -9.48
CA GLU A 364 -33.54 -22.63 -9.61
C GLU A 364 -32.06 -22.88 -9.82
N ASN A 365 -31.49 -22.27 -10.86
CA ASN A 365 -30.07 -22.40 -11.18
C ASN A 365 -29.49 -21.01 -11.36
N THR A 366 -28.63 -20.58 -10.42
CA THR A 366 -27.97 -19.29 -10.44
C THR A 366 -26.48 -19.46 -10.69
N LYS A 367 -25.96 -18.79 -11.72
CA LYS A 367 -24.54 -18.72 -12.08
C LYS A 367 -24.08 -17.29 -12.11
N MET A 368 -23.09 -16.95 -11.27
CA MET A 368 -22.44 -15.65 -11.25
C MET A 368 -20.98 -15.78 -11.67
N ASN A 369 -20.55 -14.91 -12.56
CA ASN A 369 -19.16 -14.75 -12.96
C ASN A 369 -18.74 -13.30 -12.71
N LEU A 370 -17.73 -13.12 -11.87
CA LEU A 370 -17.14 -11.83 -11.56
C LEU A 370 -15.68 -11.84 -12.01
N LYS A 371 -15.28 -10.84 -12.78
CA LYS A 371 -13.91 -10.65 -13.27
C LYS A 371 -13.47 -9.23 -12.98
N TRP A 372 -12.27 -9.06 -12.46
CA TRP A 372 -11.69 -7.73 -12.26
C TRP A 372 -10.18 -7.74 -12.39
N GLY A 373 -9.58 -6.58 -12.52
CA GLY A 373 -8.12 -6.45 -12.53
C GLY A 373 -7.61 -5.19 -13.16
N ASN A 374 -6.31 -4.99 -13.04
CA ASN A 374 -5.57 -3.87 -13.58
C ASN A 374 -4.71 -4.30 -14.78
N THR A 375 -4.47 -3.37 -15.70
CA THR A 375 -3.42 -3.45 -16.71
C THR A 375 -2.73 -2.10 -16.79
N LEU A 376 -1.41 -2.10 -16.76
CA LEU A 376 -0.57 -0.92 -16.73
C LEU A 376 0.58 -1.06 -17.72
N ALA A 377 0.89 -0.01 -18.44
CA ALA A 377 2.09 0.14 -19.25
C ALA A 377 2.71 1.51 -19.00
N SER A 378 4.02 1.57 -18.86
CA SER A 378 4.74 2.83 -18.65
C SER A 378 6.08 2.85 -19.35
N VAL A 379 6.45 4.04 -19.80
CA VAL A 379 7.80 4.34 -20.31
C VAL A 379 8.33 5.50 -19.49
N ARG A 380 9.56 5.38 -19.02
CA ARG A 380 10.22 6.38 -18.19
C ARG A 380 11.63 6.60 -18.69
N TRP A 381 12.01 7.85 -18.81
CA TRP A 381 13.34 8.30 -19.17
C TRP A 381 13.96 9.13 -18.04
N ASN A 382 15.13 8.71 -17.59
CA ASN A 382 15.97 9.43 -16.64
C ASN A 382 17.08 10.12 -17.41
N HIS A 383 17.24 11.44 -17.17
CA HIS A 383 18.29 12.24 -17.79
C HIS A 383 19.05 13.08 -16.76
N VAL A 384 20.36 13.04 -16.83
CA VAL A 384 21.28 13.85 -16.02
C VAL A 384 21.77 14.99 -16.87
N PHE A 385 21.24 16.20 -16.73
CA PHE A 385 21.66 17.39 -17.46
C PHE A 385 23.08 17.84 -17.08
N ASN A 386 23.38 17.79 -15.80
CA ASN A 386 24.67 18.11 -15.22
C ASN A 386 24.78 17.56 -13.79
N SER A 387 25.90 17.83 -13.10
CA SER A 387 26.15 17.34 -11.73
C SER A 387 25.11 17.80 -10.69
N LYS A 388 24.27 18.79 -10.99
CA LYS A 388 23.30 19.41 -10.07
C LYS A 388 21.84 19.23 -10.48
N LEU A 389 21.56 18.84 -11.72
CA LEU A 389 20.21 18.76 -12.26
C LEU A 389 19.95 17.38 -12.88
N PHE A 390 19.03 16.67 -12.29
CA PHE A 390 18.50 15.39 -12.74
C PHE A 390 17.03 15.53 -13.11
N ALA A 391 16.60 14.84 -14.16
CA ALA A 391 15.19 14.77 -14.55
C ALA A 391 14.70 13.32 -14.69
N ASN A 392 13.44 13.12 -14.40
CA ASN A 392 12.70 11.90 -14.63
C ASN A 392 11.40 12.24 -15.37
N THR A 393 11.27 11.77 -16.61
CA THR A 393 10.07 11.95 -17.42
C THR A 393 9.39 10.60 -17.62
N SER A 394 8.08 10.53 -17.44
CA SER A 394 7.33 9.29 -17.62
C SER A 394 6.01 9.51 -18.34
N VAL A 395 5.62 8.52 -19.15
CA VAL A 395 4.29 8.40 -19.73
C VAL A 395 3.74 7.05 -19.29
N SER A 396 2.48 7.05 -18.86
CA SER A 396 1.84 5.85 -18.34
C SER A 396 0.41 5.72 -18.87
N TRP A 397 0.01 4.50 -19.08
CA TRP A 397 -1.37 4.11 -19.34
C TRP A 397 -1.76 3.04 -18.34
N ASN A 398 -2.89 3.23 -17.68
CA ASN A 398 -3.43 2.22 -16.80
C ASN A 398 -4.93 2.05 -17.02
N THR A 399 -5.44 0.88 -16.69
CA THR A 399 -6.88 0.61 -16.67
C THR A 399 -7.22 -0.40 -15.59
N TYR A 400 -8.26 -0.10 -14.83
CA TYR A 400 -8.97 -1.03 -13.96
C TYR A 400 -10.32 -1.33 -14.59
N LYS A 401 -10.71 -2.60 -14.63
CA LYS A 401 -12.00 -3.04 -15.16
C LYS A 401 -12.58 -4.14 -14.29
N MET A 402 -13.86 -4.01 -13.97
CA MET A 402 -14.68 -5.02 -13.33
C MET A 402 -15.87 -5.38 -14.23
N ASN A 403 -16.21 -6.66 -14.28
CA ASN A 403 -17.37 -7.16 -14.99
C ASN A 403 -18.01 -8.31 -14.19
N MET A 404 -19.29 -8.18 -13.89
CA MET A 404 -20.11 -9.19 -13.23
C MET A 404 -21.23 -9.61 -14.19
N VAL A 405 -21.44 -10.91 -14.31
CA VAL A 405 -22.56 -11.48 -15.09
C VAL A 405 -23.23 -12.53 -14.23
N THR A 406 -24.51 -12.33 -13.95
CA THR A 406 -25.37 -13.28 -13.26
C THR A 406 -26.41 -13.84 -14.23
N ASN A 407 -26.55 -15.13 -14.28
CA ASN A 407 -27.58 -15.83 -15.03
C ASN A 407 -28.39 -16.67 -14.04
N THR A 408 -29.69 -16.40 -13.96
CA THR A 408 -30.64 -17.18 -13.15
C THR A 408 -31.65 -17.82 -14.07
N ARG A 409 -31.89 -19.10 -13.91
CA ARG A 409 -32.94 -19.85 -14.59
C ARG A 409 -33.85 -20.44 -13.53
N GLU A 410 -35.14 -20.11 -13.65
CA GLU A 410 -36.22 -20.65 -12.84
C GLU A 410 -37.10 -21.52 -13.72
N LEU A 411 -37.17 -22.80 -13.38
CA LEU A 411 -37.98 -23.77 -14.08
C LEU A 411 -39.04 -24.32 -13.10
N LEU A 412 -40.29 -24.21 -13.50
CA LEU A 412 -41.41 -24.80 -12.81
C LEU A 412 -42.11 -25.76 -13.75
N LYS A 413 -42.38 -26.99 -13.29
CA LYS A 413 -43.17 -27.99 -13.95
C LYS A 413 -44.20 -28.56 -12.98
N SER A 414 -45.48 -28.39 -13.34
CA SER A 414 -46.59 -28.99 -12.67
C SER A 414 -47.72 -29.27 -13.66
N GLU A 415 -48.75 -29.99 -13.28
CA GLU A 415 -49.92 -30.20 -14.13
C GLU A 415 -50.71 -28.91 -14.39
N THR A 416 -50.63 -27.96 -13.48
CA THR A 416 -51.41 -26.71 -13.50
C THR A 416 -50.64 -25.52 -14.03
N GLU A 417 -49.30 -25.53 -13.89
CA GLU A 417 -48.47 -24.39 -14.23
C GLU A 417 -47.10 -24.84 -14.75
N ASN A 418 -46.69 -24.31 -15.88
CA ASN A 418 -45.36 -24.56 -16.44
C ASN A 418 -44.71 -23.27 -16.89
N TYR A 419 -43.49 -23.01 -16.43
CA TYR A 419 -42.68 -21.90 -16.94
C TYR A 419 -41.17 -22.22 -16.94
N ASP A 420 -40.47 -21.58 -17.88
CA ASP A 420 -38.99 -21.51 -17.95
C ASP A 420 -38.59 -20.04 -18.08
N LYS A 421 -38.17 -19.45 -17.02
CA LYS A 421 -37.75 -18.04 -16.95
C LYS A 421 -36.24 -17.98 -16.89
N GLN A 422 -35.63 -17.14 -17.69
CA GLN A 422 -34.20 -16.94 -17.72
C GLN A 422 -33.91 -15.45 -17.57
N TYR A 423 -33.10 -15.10 -16.59
CA TYR A 423 -32.67 -13.74 -16.30
C TYR A 423 -31.16 -13.67 -16.48
N ARG A 424 -30.69 -12.74 -17.29
CA ARG A 424 -29.28 -12.40 -17.37
C ARG A 424 -29.09 -10.95 -16.97
N TYR A 425 -28.30 -10.75 -15.94
CA TYR A 425 -27.88 -9.45 -15.45
C TYR A 425 -26.40 -9.29 -15.69
N SER A 426 -25.95 -8.17 -16.27
CA SER A 426 -24.54 -7.85 -16.40
C SER A 426 -24.26 -6.44 -15.96
N TYR A 427 -23.21 -6.29 -15.18
CA TYR A 427 -22.76 -5.06 -14.58
C TYR A 427 -21.28 -4.87 -14.90
N THR A 428 -20.92 -3.69 -15.41
CA THR A 428 -19.54 -3.36 -15.77
C THR A 428 -19.17 -1.99 -15.23
N SER A 429 -18.02 -1.90 -14.56
CA SER A 429 -17.44 -0.66 -14.06
C SER A 429 -15.95 -0.61 -14.36
N GLY A 430 -15.38 0.60 -14.40
CA GLY A 430 -13.94 0.75 -14.59
C GLY A 430 -13.46 2.19 -14.69
N ILE A 431 -12.14 2.29 -14.68
CA ILE A 431 -11.41 3.56 -14.84
C ILE A 431 -10.22 3.32 -15.77
N ARG A 432 -9.90 4.29 -16.61
CA ARG A 432 -8.71 4.31 -17.47
C ARG A 432 -8.05 5.65 -17.37
N ASP A 433 -6.73 5.64 -17.16
CA ASP A 433 -5.90 6.82 -17.09
C ASP A 433 -4.85 6.82 -18.20
N LEU A 434 -4.56 8.01 -18.71
CA LEU A 434 -3.40 8.30 -19.53
C LEU A 434 -2.66 9.47 -18.86
N GLY A 435 -1.46 9.20 -18.38
CA GLY A 435 -0.66 10.15 -17.60
C GLY A 435 0.66 10.51 -18.27
N ALA A 436 1.09 11.76 -18.09
CA ALA A 436 2.43 12.24 -18.43
C ALA A 436 2.96 13.07 -17.26
N ARG A 437 4.18 12.77 -16.82
CA ARG A 437 4.80 13.40 -15.64
C ARG A 437 6.26 13.72 -15.91
N ILE A 438 6.71 14.85 -15.36
CA ILE A 438 8.11 15.25 -15.33
C ILE A 438 8.48 15.73 -13.94
N ASP A 439 9.56 15.18 -13.39
CA ASP A 439 10.12 15.52 -12.08
C ASP A 439 11.57 15.98 -12.26
N PHE A 440 11.97 17.01 -11.52
CA PHE A 440 13.34 17.49 -11.47
C PHE A 440 13.87 17.46 -10.04
N ASP A 441 15.09 16.95 -9.87
CA ASP A 441 15.90 17.09 -8.65
C ASP A 441 17.02 18.09 -8.95
N TYR A 442 17.04 19.24 -8.27
CA TYR A 442 18.02 20.31 -8.46
C TYR A 442 18.75 20.62 -7.14
N ILE A 443 20.07 20.48 -7.15
CA ILE A 443 20.93 20.69 -6.00
C ILE A 443 21.88 21.87 -6.26
N PRO A 444 21.41 23.12 -6.11
CA PRO A 444 22.24 24.31 -6.37
C PRO A 444 23.39 24.44 -5.37
N ALA A 445 23.15 24.02 -4.13
CA ALA A 445 24.08 24.11 -3.01
C ALA A 445 23.91 22.91 -2.04
N PRO A 446 24.92 22.60 -1.20
CA PRO A 446 24.85 21.44 -0.27
C PRO A 446 23.70 21.51 0.72
N THR A 447 23.15 22.72 0.94
CA THR A 447 22.08 22.99 1.90
C THR A 447 20.69 22.97 1.29
N HIS A 448 20.56 22.81 -0.03
CA HIS A 448 19.31 22.89 -0.77
C HIS A 448 19.14 21.69 -1.69
N LEU A 449 18.05 20.97 -1.53
CA LEU A 449 17.58 19.94 -2.47
C LEU A 449 16.20 20.35 -2.97
N ILE A 450 16.17 21.07 -4.09
CA ILE A 450 14.93 21.57 -4.69
C ILE A 450 14.37 20.49 -5.61
N LYS A 451 13.12 20.11 -5.38
CA LYS A 451 12.37 19.22 -6.24
C LYS A 451 11.18 19.96 -6.80
N PHE A 452 10.99 19.88 -8.11
CA PHE A 452 9.86 20.51 -8.79
C PHE A 452 9.45 19.70 -10.00
N GLY A 453 8.23 19.89 -10.44
CA GLY A 453 7.73 19.13 -11.59
C GLY A 453 6.24 19.35 -11.83
N GLY A 454 5.70 18.55 -12.72
CA GLY A 454 4.29 18.56 -13.06
C GLY A 454 3.79 17.24 -13.61
N GLU A 455 2.50 17.07 -13.55
CA GLU A 455 1.81 15.89 -14.02
C GLU A 455 0.49 16.27 -14.70
N PHE A 456 0.16 15.57 -15.77
CA PHE A 456 -1.13 15.63 -16.42
C PHE A 456 -1.70 14.23 -16.51
N VAL A 457 -2.96 14.05 -16.08
CA VAL A 457 -3.68 12.77 -16.17
C VAL A 457 -5.05 13.00 -16.80
N ASN A 458 -5.32 12.29 -17.89
CA ASN A 458 -6.66 12.17 -18.47
C ASN A 458 -7.32 10.90 -17.95
N HIS A 459 -8.43 11.07 -17.24
CA HIS A 459 -9.24 10.00 -16.67
C HIS A 459 -10.49 9.75 -17.52
N LEU A 460 -10.79 8.47 -17.72
CA LEU A 460 -12.08 8.03 -18.24
C LEU A 460 -12.73 7.10 -17.21
N TYR A 461 -13.79 7.56 -16.58
CA TYR A 461 -14.60 6.79 -15.64
C TYR A 461 -15.79 6.17 -16.37
N ARG A 462 -16.03 4.91 -16.03
CA ARG A 462 -17.24 4.18 -16.39
C ARG A 462 -17.88 3.69 -15.11
N PRO A 463 -18.64 4.55 -14.44
CA PRO A 463 -19.13 4.22 -13.10
C PRO A 463 -20.01 2.98 -13.13
N GLU A 464 -20.91 2.89 -14.08
CA GLU A 464 -21.89 1.80 -14.12
C GLU A 464 -22.47 1.62 -15.52
N VAL A 465 -22.46 0.38 -16.03
CA VAL A 465 -23.22 -0.03 -17.20
C VAL A 465 -23.95 -1.32 -16.86
N GLU A 466 -25.25 -1.22 -16.75
CA GLU A 466 -26.14 -2.32 -16.43
C GLU A 466 -26.88 -2.81 -17.67
N ARG A 467 -26.92 -4.11 -17.88
CA ARG A 467 -27.74 -4.75 -18.91
C ARG A 467 -28.50 -5.91 -18.30
N SER A 468 -29.81 -5.89 -18.49
CA SER A 468 -30.67 -6.99 -18.09
C SER A 468 -31.39 -7.57 -19.30
N ARG A 469 -31.43 -8.90 -19.38
CA ARG A 469 -32.17 -9.65 -20.35
C ARG A 469 -33.05 -10.68 -19.65
N SER A 470 -34.34 -10.64 -19.92
CA SER A 470 -35.24 -11.68 -19.48
C SER A 470 -35.88 -12.43 -20.64
N ILE A 471 -35.98 -13.75 -20.49
CA ILE A 471 -36.73 -14.63 -21.43
C ILE A 471 -37.71 -15.37 -20.56
N ASN A 472 -39.00 -15.13 -20.79
CA ASN A 472 -40.09 -15.81 -20.08
C ASN A 472 -40.81 -16.72 -21.07
N ASN A 473 -40.86 -18.02 -20.77
CA ASN A 473 -41.66 -18.98 -21.50
C ASN A 473 -42.71 -19.54 -20.52
N ILE A 474 -43.94 -19.09 -20.69
CA ILE A 474 -45.08 -19.42 -19.82
C ILE A 474 -46.13 -20.08 -20.67
N GLY A 475 -46.46 -21.35 -20.39
CA GLY A 475 -47.46 -22.08 -21.19
C GLY A 475 -47.14 -22.17 -22.66
N GLY A 476 -45.87 -22.15 -23.08
CA GLY A 476 -45.44 -22.18 -24.47
C GLY A 476 -45.30 -20.79 -25.12
N ASN A 477 -45.77 -19.74 -24.52
CA ASN A 477 -45.61 -18.37 -25.02
C ASN A 477 -44.26 -17.81 -24.54
N LYS A 478 -43.40 -17.41 -25.49
CA LYS A 478 -42.07 -16.88 -25.22
C LYS A 478 -42.04 -15.37 -25.39
N GLU A 479 -41.72 -14.67 -24.32
CA GLU A 479 -41.47 -13.24 -24.31
C GLU A 479 -39.99 -12.98 -24.01
N THR A 480 -39.41 -12.01 -24.70
CA THR A 480 -38.03 -11.58 -24.49
C THR A 480 -38.02 -10.06 -24.23
N SER A 481 -37.35 -9.64 -23.16
CA SER A 481 -37.12 -8.23 -22.82
C SER A 481 -35.62 -8.00 -22.67
N ASP A 482 -35.08 -7.04 -23.41
CA ASP A 482 -33.70 -6.56 -23.26
C ASP A 482 -33.77 -5.11 -22.82
N LYS A 483 -33.14 -4.83 -21.66
CA LYS A 483 -33.02 -3.48 -21.11
C LYS A 483 -31.53 -3.16 -20.94
N VAL A 484 -31.12 -2.00 -21.42
CA VAL A 484 -29.81 -1.42 -21.15
C VAL A 484 -30.06 -0.17 -20.34
N ASN A 485 -29.53 -0.17 -19.12
CA ASN A 485 -29.49 1.00 -18.29
C ASN A 485 -28.07 1.55 -18.30
N ASP A 486 -27.85 2.57 -19.10
CA ASP A 486 -26.61 3.33 -19.22
C ASP A 486 -26.83 4.69 -18.51
N ALA A 487 -27.39 4.60 -17.30
CA ALA A 487 -27.82 5.77 -16.52
C ALA A 487 -26.66 6.70 -16.15
N SER A 488 -25.44 6.14 -16.08
CA SER A 488 -24.24 6.89 -15.79
C SER A 488 -23.33 6.97 -17.01
N PRO A 489 -23.38 8.06 -17.80
CA PRO A 489 -22.55 8.21 -18.97
C PRO A 489 -21.06 8.18 -18.60
N ASN A 490 -20.20 7.87 -19.58
CA ASN A 490 -18.78 7.99 -19.42
C ASN A 490 -18.40 9.40 -18.94
N LEU A 491 -17.67 9.50 -17.84
CA LEU A 491 -17.21 10.75 -17.28
C LEU A 491 -15.73 10.96 -17.62
N TYR A 492 -15.40 12.11 -18.18
CA TYR A 492 -14.02 12.49 -18.47
C TYR A 492 -13.56 13.49 -17.41
N GLY A 493 -12.42 13.23 -16.81
CA GLY A 493 -11.72 14.13 -15.90
C GLY A 493 -10.31 14.42 -16.41
N ASN A 494 -9.87 15.67 -16.31
CA ASN A 494 -8.50 16.04 -16.59
C ASN A 494 -7.90 16.61 -15.31
N GLU A 495 -6.83 16.00 -14.83
CA GLU A 495 -6.06 16.45 -13.69
C GLU A 495 -4.74 17.05 -14.18
N LEU A 496 -4.45 18.27 -13.79
CA LEU A 496 -3.18 18.94 -14.02
C LEU A 496 -2.61 19.35 -12.67
N SER A 497 -1.37 18.96 -12.39
CA SER A 497 -0.69 19.36 -11.16
C SER A 497 0.71 19.88 -11.41
N ALA A 498 1.16 20.75 -10.51
CA ALA A 498 2.52 21.24 -10.45
C ALA A 498 2.96 21.32 -8.99
N TYR A 499 4.24 21.07 -8.73
CA TYR A 499 4.76 21.13 -7.39
C TYR A 499 6.16 21.70 -7.31
N ILE A 500 6.49 22.22 -6.14
CA ILE A 500 7.86 22.61 -5.76
C ILE A 500 8.05 22.33 -4.26
N GLU A 501 9.21 21.84 -3.89
CA GLU A 501 9.66 21.70 -2.50
C GLU A 501 11.17 21.92 -2.41
N ASP A 502 11.66 22.38 -1.26
CA ASP A 502 13.09 22.53 -0.99
C ASP A 502 13.44 21.89 0.37
N ASP A 503 14.24 20.85 0.37
CA ASP A 503 14.76 20.24 1.60
C ASP A 503 16.03 20.99 2.02
N MET A 504 15.85 21.98 2.90
CA MET A 504 16.89 22.87 3.39
C MET A 504 17.54 22.33 4.65
N THR A 505 18.85 22.40 4.73
CA THR A 505 19.61 22.00 5.91
C THR A 505 20.45 23.17 6.43
N PHE A 506 20.21 23.57 7.68
CA PHE A 506 20.90 24.68 8.35
C PHE A 506 21.80 24.12 9.46
N GLY A 507 23.09 24.05 9.21
CA GLY A 507 24.05 23.41 10.11
C GLY A 507 23.79 21.92 10.28
N GLU A 508 24.12 21.37 11.46
CA GLU A 508 23.97 19.94 11.77
C GLU A 508 22.65 19.58 12.47
N HIS A 509 21.93 20.62 12.91
CA HIS A 509 20.83 20.44 13.86
C HIS A 509 19.44 20.74 13.29
N PHE A 510 19.35 21.62 12.31
CA PHE A 510 18.06 22.11 11.84
C PHE A 510 17.87 21.81 10.35
N SER A 511 16.70 21.24 9.99
CA SER A 511 16.27 21.09 8.60
C SER A 511 14.82 21.56 8.47
N PHE A 512 14.52 22.18 7.33
CA PHE A 512 13.20 22.70 6.99
C PHE A 512 12.86 22.33 5.55
N ASN A 513 11.69 21.74 5.33
CA ASN A 513 11.20 21.38 4.02
C ASN A 513 9.84 22.04 3.79
N PRO A 514 9.80 23.26 3.18
CA PRO A 514 8.57 23.84 2.65
C PRO A 514 8.26 23.23 1.30
N GLY A 515 6.98 22.99 1.04
CA GLY A 515 6.48 22.46 -0.21
C GLY A 515 5.12 23.04 -0.59
N LEU A 516 4.85 23.10 -1.86
CA LEU A 516 3.56 23.48 -2.41
C LEU A 516 3.23 22.54 -3.58
N HIS A 517 2.06 21.94 -3.50
CA HIS A 517 1.44 21.20 -4.60
C HIS A 517 0.19 21.96 -5.04
N LEU A 518 0.08 22.22 -6.32
CA LEU A 518 -1.06 22.89 -6.93
C LEU A 518 -1.74 21.89 -7.87
N SER A 519 -3.03 21.71 -7.73
CA SER A 519 -3.78 20.82 -8.59
C SER A 519 -5.04 21.47 -9.14
N LEU A 520 -5.32 21.16 -10.41
CA LEU A 520 -6.52 21.56 -11.14
C LEU A 520 -7.21 20.29 -11.61
N PHE A 521 -8.50 20.18 -11.36
CA PHE A 521 -9.32 19.09 -11.86
C PHE A 521 -10.50 19.63 -12.66
N LEU A 522 -10.62 19.23 -13.93
CA LEU A 522 -11.65 19.64 -14.87
C LEU A 522 -12.59 18.47 -15.13
N VAL A 523 -13.85 18.61 -14.80
CA VAL A 523 -14.88 17.59 -14.97
C VAL A 523 -16.23 18.22 -15.28
N ASN A 524 -16.92 17.77 -16.33
CA ASN A 524 -18.28 18.22 -16.70
C ASN A 524 -18.44 19.76 -16.71
N GLY A 525 -17.45 20.49 -17.29
CA GLY A 525 -17.47 21.95 -17.37
C GLY A 525 -17.18 22.67 -16.04
N ARG A 526 -16.88 21.95 -14.96
CA ARG A 526 -16.44 22.52 -13.67
C ARG A 526 -14.94 22.37 -13.52
N THR A 527 -14.31 23.43 -12.98
CA THR A 527 -12.89 23.45 -12.61
C THR A 527 -12.76 23.58 -11.10
N TYR A 528 -11.99 22.68 -10.51
CA TYR A 528 -11.59 22.74 -9.11
C TYR A 528 -10.10 23.05 -9.03
N PHE A 529 -9.75 24.06 -8.25
CA PHE A 529 -8.36 24.43 -7.95
C PHE A 529 -8.08 24.20 -6.48
N CYS A 530 -7.08 23.37 -6.18
CA CYS A 530 -6.70 23.01 -4.83
C CYS A 530 -5.22 23.32 -4.58
N PRO A 531 -4.90 24.37 -3.82
CA PRO A 531 -3.56 24.60 -3.29
C PRO A 531 -3.33 23.73 -2.06
N GLU A 532 -2.22 23.01 -2.04
CA GLU A 532 -1.86 22.04 -1.01
C GLU A 532 -0.50 22.39 -0.39
N PRO A 533 -0.43 23.39 0.52
CA PRO A 533 0.78 23.72 1.23
C PRO A 533 1.22 22.60 2.17
N ARG A 534 2.52 22.40 2.26
CA ARG A 534 3.17 21.40 3.12
C ARG A 534 4.42 21.99 3.75
N ALA A 535 4.70 21.59 4.96
CA ALA A 535 5.92 22.00 5.65
C ALA A 535 6.36 20.92 6.64
N ALA A 536 7.65 20.63 6.67
CA ALA A 536 8.23 19.75 7.67
C ALA A 536 9.47 20.41 8.29
N VAL A 537 9.62 20.26 9.59
CA VAL A 537 10.76 20.74 10.38
C VAL A 537 11.38 19.58 11.12
N LYS A 538 12.70 19.52 11.15
CA LYS A 538 13.48 18.58 11.93
C LYS A 538 14.52 19.33 12.77
N VAL A 539 14.59 18.97 14.04
CA VAL A 539 15.64 19.42 14.95
C VAL A 539 16.38 18.19 15.50
N SER A 540 17.68 18.12 15.25
CA SER A 540 18.56 17.05 15.73
C SER A 540 19.35 17.53 16.95
N PHE A 541 19.32 16.74 18.06
CA PHE A 541 19.97 17.11 19.33
C PHE A 541 21.31 16.39 19.57
N GLY A 542 21.88 15.76 18.53
CA GLY A 542 23.06 14.90 18.67
C GLY A 542 22.72 13.55 19.33
N LYS A 543 23.75 12.68 19.50
CA LYS A 543 23.62 11.35 20.13
C LYS A 543 22.46 10.49 19.60
N GLY A 544 22.01 10.75 18.37
CA GLY A 544 20.94 9.98 17.70
C GLY A 544 19.51 10.40 18.07
N TRP A 545 19.28 11.59 18.60
CA TRP A 545 17.94 12.13 18.86
C TRP A 545 17.51 13.16 17.81
N ALA A 546 16.25 13.09 17.40
CA ALA A 546 15.61 14.13 16.58
C ALA A 546 14.15 14.32 16.99
N VAL A 547 13.67 15.56 16.88
CA VAL A 547 12.26 15.93 16.96
C VAL A 547 11.82 16.46 15.60
N LYS A 548 10.67 16.02 15.14
CA LYS A 548 10.09 16.44 13.86
C LYS A 548 8.67 16.91 14.07
N THR A 549 8.27 17.91 13.28
CA THR A 549 6.88 18.32 13.14
C THR A 549 6.57 18.54 11.67
N ALA A 550 5.34 18.27 11.27
CA ALA A 550 4.90 18.46 9.89
C ALA A 550 3.44 18.87 9.82
N TYR A 551 3.15 19.70 8.83
CA TYR A 551 1.81 20.01 8.36
C TYR A 551 1.68 19.66 6.89
N SER A 552 0.55 19.08 6.50
CA SER A 552 0.23 18.83 5.09
C SER A 552 -1.25 19.03 4.84
N ARG A 553 -1.56 19.80 3.80
CA ARG A 553 -2.87 19.84 3.17
C ARG A 553 -2.86 19.00 1.91
N MET A 554 -3.93 18.24 1.69
CA MET A 554 -4.04 17.29 0.58
C MET A 554 -5.45 17.28 0.02
N SER A 555 -5.59 16.95 -1.27
CA SER A 555 -6.88 16.88 -1.97
C SER A 555 -7.01 15.56 -2.74
N GLN A 556 -8.26 15.10 -2.93
CA GLN A 556 -8.56 13.87 -3.67
C GLN A 556 -9.77 14.09 -4.57
N TYR A 557 -9.67 13.59 -5.80
CA TYR A 557 -10.66 13.78 -6.86
C TYR A 557 -11.37 12.48 -7.28
N VAL A 558 -10.84 11.34 -6.85
CA VAL A 558 -11.33 10.00 -7.25
C VAL A 558 -11.68 9.21 -6.01
N HIS A 559 -12.89 8.66 -5.95
CA HIS A 559 -13.42 7.95 -4.79
C HIS A 559 -13.82 6.52 -5.15
N GLN A 560 -13.68 5.60 -4.19
CA GLN A 560 -14.30 4.29 -4.23
C GLN A 560 -15.48 4.29 -3.25
N LEU A 561 -16.68 4.14 -3.77
CA LEU A 561 -17.89 4.07 -2.96
C LEU A 561 -18.07 2.65 -2.43
N THR A 562 -17.84 2.47 -1.14
CA THR A 562 -17.95 1.18 -0.45
C THR A 562 -19.26 1.10 0.32
N SER A 563 -20.08 0.08 0.03
CA SER A 563 -21.39 -0.10 0.68
C SER A 563 -21.36 -0.95 1.96
N GLY A 564 -20.20 -1.51 2.33
CA GLY A 564 -20.04 -2.43 3.46
C GLY A 564 -18.78 -2.19 4.27
N ASN A 565 -18.50 -3.11 5.18
CA ASN A 565 -17.29 -3.10 6.01
C ASN A 565 -16.05 -3.69 5.29
N LEU A 566 -16.14 -3.96 4.00
CA LEU A 566 -15.09 -4.53 3.18
C LEU A 566 -15.13 -3.86 1.82
N SER A 567 -13.98 -3.35 1.36
CA SER A 567 -13.84 -2.89 -0.02
C SER A 567 -13.88 -4.10 -0.96
N LEU A 568 -14.86 -4.13 -1.84
CA LEU A 568 -15.09 -5.19 -2.81
C LEU A 568 -14.70 -4.75 -4.23
N PRO A 569 -14.37 -5.68 -5.12
CA PRO A 569 -14.14 -5.36 -6.52
C PRO A 569 -15.35 -4.73 -7.22
N THR A 570 -16.54 -4.95 -6.67
CA THR A 570 -17.82 -4.41 -7.15
C THR A 570 -18.09 -2.97 -6.70
N ASP A 571 -17.27 -2.41 -5.82
CA ASP A 571 -17.38 -1.01 -5.40
C ASP A 571 -17.07 -0.06 -6.56
N LEU A 572 -17.84 1.01 -6.63
CA LEU A 572 -17.75 1.98 -7.74
C LEU A 572 -16.56 2.92 -7.56
N TRP A 573 -15.77 3.08 -8.62
CA TRP A 573 -14.82 4.16 -8.76
C TRP A 573 -15.45 5.34 -9.48
N VAL A 574 -15.59 6.46 -8.80
CA VAL A 574 -16.27 7.67 -9.28
C VAL A 574 -15.37 8.90 -9.12
N PRO A 575 -15.45 9.87 -10.06
CA PRO A 575 -14.80 11.17 -9.87
C PRO A 575 -15.63 12.08 -9.00
N ILE A 576 -15.03 13.19 -8.59
CA ILE A 576 -15.81 14.37 -8.21
C ILE A 576 -16.60 14.89 -9.43
N THR A 577 -17.68 15.64 -9.17
CA THR A 577 -18.57 16.19 -10.21
C THR A 577 -18.89 17.66 -9.88
N LYS A 578 -19.84 18.26 -10.59
CA LYS A 578 -20.32 19.60 -10.23
C LYS A 578 -21.00 19.62 -8.84
N ASN A 579 -21.56 18.50 -8.40
CA ASN A 579 -22.29 18.37 -7.11
C ASN A 579 -21.39 17.80 -6.01
N ILE A 580 -20.42 16.95 -6.34
CA ILE A 580 -19.49 16.31 -5.41
C ILE A 580 -18.16 17.08 -5.42
N LYS A 581 -17.82 17.69 -4.28
CA LYS A 581 -16.60 18.49 -4.11
C LYS A 581 -15.40 17.58 -3.80
N PRO A 582 -14.17 18.06 -4.09
CA PRO A 582 -12.95 17.33 -3.68
C PRO A 582 -12.94 17.08 -2.16
N VAL A 583 -12.53 15.87 -1.79
CA VAL A 583 -12.15 15.63 -0.39
C VAL A 583 -10.86 16.36 -0.10
N THR A 584 -10.82 17.07 1.03
CA THR A 584 -9.61 17.72 1.51
C THR A 584 -9.25 17.22 2.90
N SER A 585 -7.96 17.14 3.18
CA SER A 585 -7.44 16.73 4.49
C SER A 585 -6.35 17.67 4.93
N ASP A 586 -6.44 18.12 6.18
CA ASP A 586 -5.40 18.86 6.89
C ASP A 586 -4.86 17.95 8.00
N ILE A 587 -3.55 17.68 8.01
CA ILE A 587 -2.90 16.86 9.02
C ILE A 587 -1.72 17.62 9.66
N VAL A 588 -1.68 17.59 10.99
CA VAL A 588 -0.54 18.05 11.80
C VAL A 588 0.03 16.84 12.52
N SER A 589 1.34 16.71 12.53
CA SER A 589 2.04 15.63 13.21
C SER A 589 3.25 16.15 13.96
N LEU A 590 3.54 15.56 15.15
CA LEU A 590 4.71 15.82 15.96
C LEU A 590 5.29 14.50 16.44
N GLY A 591 6.61 14.32 16.38
CA GLY A 591 7.23 13.07 16.84
C GLY A 591 8.67 13.24 17.27
N THR A 592 9.11 12.29 18.09
CA THR A 592 10.49 12.13 18.51
C THR A 592 11.06 10.80 18.03
N TYR A 593 12.33 10.81 17.65
CA TYR A 593 13.03 9.68 17.05
C TYR A 593 14.37 9.49 17.74
N TYR A 594 14.75 8.23 17.94
CA TYR A 594 16.03 7.87 18.54
C TYR A 594 16.67 6.69 17.82
N SER A 595 17.90 6.83 17.34
CA SER A 595 18.73 5.78 16.72
C SER A 595 20.16 5.70 17.30
N GLY A 596 20.38 6.23 18.50
CA GLY A 596 21.70 6.22 19.14
C GLY A 596 22.24 4.82 19.47
N LEU A 597 21.38 3.79 19.51
CA LEU A 597 21.78 2.39 19.69
C LEU A 597 21.96 1.72 18.33
N LYS A 598 23.12 1.10 18.12
CA LYS A 598 23.46 0.43 16.86
C LYS A 598 22.42 -0.64 16.49
N GLY A 599 21.74 -0.45 15.35
CA GLY A 599 20.73 -1.36 14.82
C GLY A 599 19.36 -1.29 15.51
N TRP A 600 19.12 -0.28 16.32
CA TRP A 600 17.83 0.01 16.91
C TRP A 600 17.33 1.38 16.49
N GLU A 601 16.05 1.46 16.19
CA GLU A 601 15.32 2.70 15.94
C GLU A 601 14.08 2.73 16.82
N PHE A 602 13.80 3.89 17.41
CA PHE A 602 12.62 4.15 18.24
C PHE A 602 11.93 5.40 17.74
N SER A 603 10.63 5.38 17.66
CA SER A 603 9.85 6.60 17.40
C SER A 603 8.55 6.63 18.19
N VAL A 604 8.16 7.85 18.56
CA VAL A 604 6.86 8.20 19.11
C VAL A 604 6.31 9.32 18.27
N GLU A 605 5.15 9.13 17.64
CA GLU A 605 4.49 10.12 16.80
C GLU A 605 3.08 10.39 17.29
N GLY A 606 2.67 11.66 17.37
CA GLY A 606 1.30 12.09 17.57
C GLY A 606 0.78 12.76 16.31
N TYR A 607 -0.51 12.59 15.99
CA TYR A 607 -1.13 13.26 14.85
C TYR A 607 -2.55 13.71 15.15
N TRP A 608 -2.97 14.75 14.44
CA TRP A 608 -4.34 15.21 14.33
C TRP A 608 -4.67 15.48 12.85
N LYS A 609 -5.80 14.94 12.38
CA LYS A 609 -6.24 14.99 10.99
C LYS A 609 -7.70 15.43 10.93
N GLN A 610 -8.01 16.44 10.13
CA GLN A 610 -9.33 16.91 9.80
C GLN A 610 -9.59 16.65 8.30
N MET A 611 -10.73 16.05 7.98
CA MET A 611 -11.15 15.77 6.61
C MET A 611 -12.47 16.49 6.32
N ASN A 612 -12.63 17.06 5.12
CA ASN A 612 -13.85 17.69 4.66
C ASN A 612 -14.30 17.05 3.35
N ASN A 613 -15.62 17.03 3.13
CA ASN A 613 -16.28 16.44 1.97
C ASN A 613 -16.02 14.92 1.81
N VAL A 614 -15.79 14.19 2.91
CA VAL A 614 -15.71 12.72 2.87
C VAL A 614 -17.05 12.17 2.38
N LEU A 615 -17.00 11.16 1.50
CA LEU A 615 -18.15 10.67 0.77
C LEU A 615 -18.59 9.31 1.34
N GLU A 616 -19.89 9.18 1.66
CA GLU A 616 -20.49 7.90 2.08
C GLU A 616 -21.89 7.75 1.50
N TYR A 617 -22.37 6.50 1.37
CA TYR A 617 -23.77 6.22 1.02
C TYR A 617 -24.72 6.70 2.12
N LYS A 618 -25.83 7.31 1.71
CA LYS A 618 -26.97 7.66 2.58
C LYS A 618 -27.52 6.40 3.25
N ASP A 619 -28.11 6.56 4.43
CA ASP A 619 -28.68 5.42 5.17
C ASP A 619 -29.75 4.73 4.31
N GLY A 620 -29.68 3.39 4.24
CA GLY A 620 -30.57 2.57 3.40
C GLY A 620 -30.20 2.52 1.92
N LYS A 621 -29.13 3.17 1.48
CA LYS A 621 -28.60 3.10 0.11
C LYS A 621 -27.34 2.25 0.02
N MET A 622 -27.13 1.61 -1.12
CA MET A 622 -25.95 0.80 -1.40
C MET A 622 -25.67 0.74 -2.92
N SER A 623 -24.50 0.24 -3.33
CA SER A 623 -24.03 0.22 -4.73
C SER A 623 -25.03 -0.28 -5.76
N PHE A 624 -25.86 -1.27 -5.41
CA PHE A 624 -26.78 -1.91 -6.35
C PHE A 624 -28.25 -1.49 -6.15
N SER A 625 -28.51 -0.45 -5.35
CA SER A 625 -29.89 -0.13 -4.93
C SER A 625 -30.72 0.65 -5.96
N SER A 626 -30.11 1.29 -6.95
CA SER A 626 -30.79 1.82 -8.11
C SER A 626 -29.78 2.19 -9.20
N ALA A 627 -30.13 1.90 -10.42
CA ALA A 627 -29.38 2.30 -11.61
C ALA A 627 -29.50 3.81 -11.95
N ALA A 628 -30.28 4.56 -11.18
CA ALA A 628 -30.35 6.00 -11.29
C ALA A 628 -29.16 6.62 -10.55
N ASP A 629 -28.72 7.72 -11.01
CA ASP A 629 -27.62 8.56 -10.61
C ASP A 629 -26.98 8.24 -9.23
N TRP A 630 -25.77 7.64 -9.22
CA TRP A 630 -25.02 7.32 -8.00
C TRP A 630 -24.83 8.55 -7.10
N GLU A 631 -24.81 9.78 -7.65
CA GLU A 631 -24.66 11.03 -6.91
C GLU A 631 -25.80 11.24 -5.92
N GLU A 632 -27.03 10.82 -6.26
CA GLU A 632 -28.19 10.95 -5.38
C GLU A 632 -28.13 10.01 -4.18
N ASN A 633 -27.33 8.95 -4.26
CA ASN A 633 -27.22 7.93 -3.22
C ASN A 633 -26.15 8.22 -2.17
N VAL A 634 -25.33 9.25 -2.39
CA VAL A 634 -24.20 9.59 -1.51
C VAL A 634 -24.37 10.96 -0.87
N GLU A 635 -23.59 11.21 0.19
CA GLU A 635 -23.55 12.48 0.89
C GLU A 635 -22.13 12.84 1.28
N MET A 636 -21.84 14.14 1.36
CA MET A 636 -20.57 14.71 1.76
C MET A 636 -20.58 15.09 3.24
N GLY A 637 -19.60 14.61 4.00
CA GLY A 637 -19.47 14.85 5.42
C GLY A 637 -18.09 15.34 5.85
N GLN A 638 -17.87 15.30 7.16
CA GLN A 638 -16.60 15.63 7.78
C GLN A 638 -16.07 14.43 8.57
N GLY A 639 -14.75 14.24 8.55
CA GLY A 639 -14.05 13.24 9.33
C GLY A 639 -13.00 13.88 10.23
N GLN A 640 -12.82 13.33 11.43
CA GLN A 640 -11.76 13.72 12.35
C GLN A 640 -11.04 12.48 12.84
N SER A 641 -9.70 12.51 12.87
CA SER A 641 -8.88 11.42 13.40
C SER A 641 -7.70 11.98 14.18
N TYR A 642 -7.35 11.33 15.29
CA TYR A 642 -6.15 11.64 16.06
C TYR A 642 -5.61 10.41 16.77
N GLY A 643 -4.32 10.38 17.04
CA GLY A 643 -3.71 9.23 17.68
C GLY A 643 -2.24 9.42 18.06
N VAL A 644 -1.74 8.43 18.80
CA VAL A 644 -0.34 8.29 19.18
C VAL A 644 0.17 6.94 18.68
N GLU A 645 1.34 6.94 18.09
CA GLU A 645 2.00 5.80 17.47
C GLU A 645 3.35 5.58 18.13
N LEU A 646 3.63 4.35 18.56
CA LEU A 646 4.92 3.92 19.08
C LEU A 646 5.51 2.90 18.10
N TYR A 647 6.79 3.02 17.80
CA TYR A 647 7.49 2.10 16.93
C TYR A 647 8.89 1.82 17.43
N VAL A 648 9.24 0.55 17.46
CA VAL A 648 10.59 0.06 17.75
C VAL A 648 11.00 -0.90 16.67
N GLN A 649 12.16 -0.68 16.06
CA GLN A 649 12.74 -1.58 15.06
C GLN A 649 14.14 -2.01 15.47
N LYS A 650 14.43 -3.30 15.31
CA LYS A 650 15.77 -3.89 15.41
C LYS A 650 16.18 -4.49 14.09
N THR A 651 17.25 -3.97 13.49
CA THR A 651 17.70 -4.36 12.13
C THR A 651 18.96 -5.21 12.11
N LEU A 652 19.70 -5.29 13.20
CA LEU A 652 21.00 -5.98 13.27
C LEU A 652 20.98 -7.20 14.18
N GLY A 653 21.80 -8.20 13.82
CA GLY A 653 22.01 -9.42 14.59
C GLY A 653 21.22 -10.61 14.06
N ARG A 654 21.22 -11.71 14.85
CA ARG A 654 20.48 -12.93 14.51
C ARG A 654 18.99 -12.79 14.76
N THR A 655 18.63 -11.92 15.69
CA THR A 655 17.24 -11.58 16.02
C THR A 655 16.97 -10.18 15.51
N THR A 656 16.03 -10.04 14.59
CA THR A 656 15.54 -8.77 14.03
C THR A 656 14.02 -8.71 14.17
N GLY A 657 13.44 -7.53 14.06
CA GLY A 657 11.98 -7.42 14.12
C GLY A 657 11.50 -6.02 14.47
N THR A 658 10.19 -5.91 14.66
CA THR A 658 9.51 -4.65 14.96
C THR A 658 8.47 -4.83 16.07
N VAL A 659 8.27 -3.79 16.85
CA VAL A 659 7.15 -3.64 17.76
C VAL A 659 6.44 -2.34 17.39
N SER A 660 5.15 -2.41 17.13
CA SER A 660 4.32 -1.24 16.85
C SER A 660 3.10 -1.20 17.76
N TYR A 661 2.73 0.00 18.19
CA TYR A 661 1.51 0.24 18.92
C TYR A 661 0.87 1.54 18.46
N THR A 662 -0.44 1.51 18.23
CA THR A 662 -1.24 2.67 17.85
C THR A 662 -2.44 2.80 18.80
N LEU A 663 -2.59 3.97 19.38
CA LEU A 663 -3.79 4.42 20.07
C LEU A 663 -4.43 5.52 19.24
N SER A 664 -5.63 5.29 18.70
CA SER A 664 -6.29 6.27 17.80
C SER A 664 -7.79 6.34 17.99
N LYS A 665 -8.37 7.44 17.51
CA LYS A 665 -9.82 7.65 17.44
C LYS A 665 -10.18 8.32 16.12
N THR A 666 -11.22 7.80 15.46
CA THR A 666 -11.74 8.34 14.20
C THR A 666 -13.26 8.42 14.23
N ASP A 667 -13.82 9.59 13.95
CA ASP A 667 -15.25 9.87 13.89
C ASP A 667 -15.62 10.53 12.55
N ARG A 668 -16.89 10.37 12.15
CA ARG A 668 -17.51 11.05 10.99
C ARG A 668 -18.81 11.74 11.39
N ILE A 669 -19.20 12.78 10.62
CA ILE A 669 -20.44 13.51 10.78
C ILE A 669 -20.95 14.03 9.43
N PHE A 670 -22.24 13.82 9.16
CA PHE A 670 -22.97 14.32 7.98
C PHE A 670 -24.16 15.16 8.48
N ARG A 671 -24.04 16.47 8.33
CA ARG A 671 -24.92 17.42 9.03
C ARG A 671 -26.27 17.61 8.36
N ASP A 672 -26.46 17.16 7.14
CA ASP A 672 -27.70 17.23 6.37
C ASP A 672 -28.83 16.34 6.92
N GLY A 673 -28.48 15.37 7.78
CA GLY A 673 -29.45 14.46 8.41
C GLY A 673 -29.68 13.15 7.65
N THR A 674 -29.19 12.98 6.42
CA THR A 674 -29.39 11.77 5.60
C THR A 674 -28.58 10.57 6.10
N ILE A 675 -27.53 10.82 6.88
CA ILE A 675 -26.68 9.81 7.49
C ILE A 675 -26.69 10.02 9.01
N ASN A 676 -27.06 8.97 9.74
CA ASN A 676 -27.11 8.92 11.20
C ASN A 676 -27.88 10.11 11.84
N ASN A 677 -28.92 10.62 11.16
CA ASN A 677 -29.69 11.77 11.59
C ASN A 677 -28.85 13.01 11.94
N GLY A 678 -27.77 13.25 11.19
CA GLY A 678 -26.87 14.38 11.41
C GLY A 678 -25.95 14.26 12.63
N LYS A 679 -25.98 13.16 13.37
CA LYS A 679 -25.19 12.94 14.59
C LYS A 679 -23.82 12.35 14.25
N ARG A 680 -22.83 12.70 15.07
CA ARG A 680 -21.49 12.12 14.99
C ARG A 680 -21.52 10.62 15.33
N PHE A 681 -20.75 9.81 14.58
CA PHE A 681 -20.60 8.37 14.80
C PHE A 681 -19.16 7.92 14.57
N PRO A 682 -18.72 6.80 15.18
CA PRO A 682 -17.39 6.28 14.96
C PRO A 682 -17.25 5.76 13.53
N PHE A 683 -16.08 5.99 12.93
CA PHE A 683 -15.77 5.41 11.63
C PHE A 683 -15.68 3.88 11.73
N VAL A 684 -16.09 3.19 10.70
CA VAL A 684 -16.15 1.71 10.69
C VAL A 684 -14.81 1.06 11.07
N TYR A 685 -13.69 1.66 10.66
CA TYR A 685 -12.33 1.20 10.93
C TYR A 685 -11.67 1.93 12.12
N ASP A 686 -12.43 2.56 13.02
CA ASP A 686 -11.90 3.09 14.29
C ASP A 686 -11.53 1.95 15.23
N ARG A 687 -10.28 1.47 15.14
CA ARG A 687 -9.68 0.54 16.08
C ARG A 687 -8.90 1.31 17.13
N ARG A 688 -9.41 1.34 18.36
CA ARG A 688 -8.82 2.12 19.44
C ARG A 688 -7.39 1.72 19.75
N HIS A 689 -7.12 0.43 19.82
CA HIS A 689 -5.82 -0.17 20.11
C HIS A 689 -5.42 -1.09 18.97
N ASN A 690 -4.21 -0.93 18.49
CA ASN A 690 -3.59 -1.82 17.53
C ASN A 690 -2.14 -2.07 17.98
N PHE A 691 -1.83 -3.30 18.38
CA PHE A 691 -0.50 -3.72 18.82
C PHE A 691 -0.01 -4.87 17.97
N CYS A 692 1.25 -4.78 17.53
CA CYS A 692 1.86 -5.80 16.70
C CYS A 692 3.32 -6.02 17.11
N VAL A 693 3.74 -7.27 17.15
CA VAL A 693 5.13 -7.71 17.32
C VAL A 693 5.49 -8.61 16.16
N SER A 694 6.56 -8.29 15.44
CA SER A 694 7.15 -9.13 14.40
C SER A 694 8.57 -9.49 14.79
N LEU A 695 8.92 -10.77 14.77
CA LEU A 695 10.23 -11.30 15.09
C LEU A 695 10.74 -12.22 14.00
N ASN A 696 12.00 -12.03 13.62
CA ASN A 696 12.75 -12.93 12.75
C ASN A 696 14.00 -13.41 13.48
N GLN A 697 14.19 -14.73 13.56
CA GLN A 697 15.31 -15.37 14.25
C GLN A 697 16.07 -16.29 13.31
N LYS A 698 17.34 -15.98 13.06
CA LYS A 698 18.24 -16.87 12.33
C LYS A 698 18.82 -17.93 13.25
N LEU A 699 18.44 -19.20 13.06
CA LEU A 699 18.99 -20.37 13.75
C LEU A 699 20.13 -20.97 12.93
N GLY A 700 21.30 -20.31 12.95
CA GLY A 700 22.45 -20.72 12.16
C GLY A 700 22.40 -20.26 10.71
N LYS A 701 22.92 -21.09 9.77
CA LYS A 701 23.04 -20.75 8.33
C LYS A 701 21.91 -21.34 7.48
N ARG A 702 21.05 -22.16 8.06
CA ARG A 702 20.08 -22.97 7.30
C ARG A 702 18.64 -22.80 7.69
N VAL A 703 18.36 -22.24 8.85
CA VAL A 703 17.00 -22.14 9.36
C VAL A 703 16.72 -20.72 9.84
N ASP A 704 15.65 -20.13 9.33
CA ASP A 704 15.11 -18.86 9.76
C ASP A 704 13.70 -19.10 10.31
N LEU A 705 13.43 -18.57 11.51
CA LEU A 705 12.11 -18.56 12.12
C LEU A 705 11.55 -17.14 12.03
N SER A 706 10.28 -17.03 11.69
CA SER A 706 9.55 -15.76 11.71
C SER A 706 8.26 -15.92 12.47
N ALA A 707 7.90 -14.93 13.29
CA ALA A 707 6.66 -14.91 14.05
C ALA A 707 6.06 -13.50 14.06
N ILE A 708 4.74 -13.41 13.95
CA ILE A 708 3.98 -12.18 14.11
C ILE A 708 2.87 -12.44 15.13
N TRP A 709 2.79 -11.59 16.14
CA TRP A 709 1.66 -11.56 17.05
C TRP A 709 0.96 -10.21 16.98
N THR A 710 -0.36 -10.25 16.80
CA THR A 710 -1.19 -9.04 16.70
C THR A 710 -2.34 -9.10 17.69
N ILE A 711 -2.69 -7.95 18.26
CA ILE A 711 -3.93 -7.74 19.00
C ILE A 711 -4.50 -6.37 18.63
N THR A 712 -5.78 -6.36 18.25
CA THR A 712 -6.45 -5.14 17.80
C THR A 712 -7.85 -5.04 18.40
N SER A 713 -8.30 -3.83 18.73
CA SER A 713 -9.71 -3.58 19.04
C SER A 713 -10.57 -3.93 17.83
N GLY A 714 -11.78 -4.40 18.07
CA GLY A 714 -12.73 -4.72 16.99
C GLY A 714 -13.15 -3.50 16.20
N ASN A 715 -13.55 -3.71 14.95
CA ASN A 715 -14.18 -2.73 14.09
C ASN A 715 -15.58 -2.38 14.60
N TRP A 716 -16.11 -1.25 14.13
CA TRP A 716 -17.51 -0.90 14.35
C TRP A 716 -18.39 -1.48 13.24
N MET A 717 -19.61 -1.80 13.59
CA MET A 717 -20.65 -2.28 12.67
C MET A 717 -21.98 -1.62 12.99
N THR A 718 -22.82 -1.51 11.97
CA THR A 718 -24.23 -1.20 12.13
C THR A 718 -25.00 -2.51 12.30
N VAL A 719 -25.68 -2.69 13.43
CA VAL A 719 -26.51 -3.85 13.70
C VAL A 719 -27.93 -3.40 14.06
N SER A 720 -28.91 -4.19 13.64
CA SER A 720 -30.29 -4.01 14.09
C SER A 720 -30.37 -4.28 15.61
N THR A 721 -31.02 -3.38 16.33
CA THR A 721 -31.26 -3.52 17.78
C THR A 721 -32.59 -4.15 18.11
N ARG A 722 -33.52 -4.11 17.19
CA ARG A 722 -34.83 -4.79 17.24
C ARG A 722 -35.41 -4.94 15.84
N SER A 723 -36.26 -5.94 15.64
CA SER A 723 -37.06 -6.10 14.43
C SER A 723 -38.55 -6.02 14.80
N THR A 724 -39.31 -5.33 13.98
CA THR A 724 -40.77 -5.12 14.20
C THR A 724 -41.48 -5.63 12.96
N LEU A 725 -42.58 -6.34 13.17
CA LEU A 725 -43.48 -6.76 12.12
C LEU A 725 -44.36 -5.57 11.74
N THR A 726 -44.39 -5.21 10.49
CA THR A 726 -45.23 -4.09 9.97
C THR A 726 -45.91 -4.52 8.66
N LEU A 727 -46.97 -3.81 8.26
CA LEU A 727 -47.54 -4.01 6.92
C LEU A 727 -46.54 -3.74 5.84
N SER A 728 -46.47 -4.63 4.86
CA SER A 728 -45.69 -4.38 3.65
C SER A 728 -46.12 -3.12 2.93
N PRO A 729 -45.25 -2.35 2.27
CA PRO A 729 -45.61 -1.12 1.57
C PRO A 729 -46.71 -1.28 0.53
N ASP A 730 -46.91 -2.47 -0.02
CA ASP A 730 -47.96 -2.84 -0.97
C ASP A 730 -49.30 -3.20 -0.28
N GLY A 731 -49.33 -3.23 1.06
CA GLY A 731 -50.53 -3.56 1.85
C GLY A 731 -50.98 -5.00 1.80
N LYS A 732 -50.22 -5.92 1.12
CA LYS A 732 -50.65 -7.30 0.87
C LYS A 732 -50.08 -8.32 1.88
N GLY A 733 -49.29 -7.86 2.82
CA GLY A 733 -48.63 -8.78 3.80
C GLY A 733 -47.99 -8.05 4.95
N MET A 734 -47.36 -8.84 5.83
CA MET A 734 -46.52 -8.34 6.92
C MET A 734 -45.04 -8.52 6.56
N SER A 735 -44.25 -7.49 6.75
CA SER A 735 -42.81 -7.54 6.59
C SER A 735 -42.08 -7.22 7.89
N MET A 736 -40.96 -7.88 8.12
CA MET A 736 -40.04 -7.54 9.22
C MET A 736 -39.27 -6.28 8.85
N VAL A 737 -39.34 -5.27 9.69
CA VAL A 737 -38.53 -4.04 9.53
C VAL A 737 -37.56 -3.97 10.71
N ASP A 738 -36.29 -3.83 10.36
CA ASP A 738 -35.20 -3.72 11.31
C ASP A 738 -35.04 -2.27 11.80
N TYR A 739 -34.94 -2.12 13.11
CA TYR A 739 -34.67 -0.84 13.74
C TYR A 739 -33.18 -0.71 14.06
N ILE A 740 -32.56 0.31 13.51
CA ILE A 740 -31.16 0.68 13.71
C ILE A 740 -31.12 1.98 14.53
N SER A 741 -30.58 1.93 15.73
CA SER A 741 -30.53 3.07 16.65
C SER A 741 -29.57 4.17 16.21
N SER A 742 -28.46 3.79 15.62
CA SER A 742 -27.44 4.68 15.05
C SER A 742 -26.51 3.91 14.12
N ARG A 743 -25.85 4.61 13.21
CA ARG A 743 -24.81 4.04 12.35
C ARG A 743 -23.60 3.64 13.19
N ASN A 744 -23.00 2.48 12.90
CA ASN A 744 -21.85 1.93 13.61
C ASN A 744 -22.07 1.87 15.13
N ASN A 745 -23.21 1.27 15.54
CA ASN A 745 -23.70 1.22 16.92
C ASN A 745 -23.11 0.04 17.74
N TYR A 746 -22.42 -0.89 17.09
CA TYR A 746 -21.85 -2.07 17.75
C TYR A 746 -20.37 -2.21 17.45
N ARG A 747 -19.54 -2.39 18.49
CA ARG A 747 -18.12 -2.68 18.34
C ARG A 747 -17.88 -4.17 18.44
N LEU A 748 -17.26 -4.76 17.43
CA LEU A 748 -16.83 -6.16 17.46
C LEU A 748 -15.86 -6.40 18.62
N PRO A 749 -15.83 -7.63 19.19
CA PRO A 749 -14.80 -8.03 20.14
C PRO A 749 -13.38 -7.85 19.57
N PRO A 750 -12.37 -7.69 20.43
CA PRO A 750 -10.98 -7.64 19.99
C PRO A 750 -10.57 -8.89 19.21
N SER A 751 -9.73 -8.68 18.20
CA SER A 751 -9.12 -9.75 17.41
C SER A 751 -7.65 -9.89 17.79
N HIS A 752 -7.18 -11.14 17.91
CA HIS A 752 -5.77 -11.44 18.18
C HIS A 752 -5.34 -12.72 17.46
N ARG A 753 -4.08 -12.80 17.03
CA ARG A 753 -3.56 -14.00 16.39
C ARG A 753 -2.04 -14.09 16.50
N LEU A 754 -1.53 -15.31 16.36
CA LEU A 754 -0.12 -15.61 16.18
C LEU A 754 0.06 -16.29 14.82
N ASP A 755 0.90 -15.71 13.96
CA ASP A 755 1.35 -16.27 12.72
C ASP A 755 2.82 -16.65 12.87
N PHE A 756 3.25 -17.81 12.34
CA PHE A 756 4.66 -18.16 12.32
C PHE A 756 5.04 -18.89 11.05
N SER A 757 6.31 -18.82 10.69
CA SER A 757 6.86 -19.62 9.60
C SER A 757 8.32 -20.03 9.84
N VAL A 758 8.71 -21.12 9.20
CA VAL A 758 10.06 -21.68 9.23
C VAL A 758 10.57 -21.78 7.80
N ASN A 759 11.70 -21.15 7.50
CA ASN A 759 12.41 -21.29 6.24
C ASN A 759 13.61 -22.20 6.42
N ILE A 760 13.73 -23.25 5.59
CA ILE A 760 14.86 -24.17 5.58
C ILE A 760 15.63 -24.01 4.28
N HIS A 761 16.84 -23.49 4.39
CA HIS A 761 17.74 -23.15 3.30
C HIS A 761 18.71 -24.29 2.99
N LYS A 762 18.84 -24.67 1.72
CA LYS A 762 19.83 -25.65 1.27
C LYS A 762 20.54 -25.14 0.02
N LYS A 763 21.78 -24.68 0.19
CA LYS A 763 22.64 -24.30 -0.94
C LYS A 763 22.98 -25.52 -1.80
N LYS A 764 22.98 -25.36 -3.11
CA LYS A 764 23.31 -26.33 -4.15
C LYS A 764 24.43 -25.77 -5.06
N ARG A 765 24.99 -26.59 -5.94
CA ARG A 765 26.06 -26.17 -6.87
C ARG A 765 25.61 -25.00 -7.77
N HIS A 766 24.34 -25.02 -8.22
CA HIS A 766 23.81 -24.04 -9.17
C HIS A 766 22.58 -23.35 -8.59
N GLY A 767 22.56 -23.02 -7.27
CA GLY A 767 21.45 -22.28 -6.68
C GLY A 767 21.14 -22.64 -5.24
N GLU A 768 19.95 -22.27 -4.78
CA GLU A 768 19.47 -22.48 -3.43
C GLU A 768 18.04 -23.02 -3.43
N ARG A 769 17.77 -24.02 -2.59
CA ARG A 769 16.42 -24.52 -2.31
C ARG A 769 15.98 -24.02 -0.97
N ILE A 770 14.74 -23.52 -0.93
CA ILE A 770 14.10 -23.00 0.27
C ILE A 770 12.78 -23.72 0.44
N TRP A 771 12.60 -24.36 1.60
CA TRP A 771 11.35 -24.93 2.05
C TRP A 771 10.77 -24.00 3.08
N ASN A 772 9.53 -23.58 2.89
CA ASN A 772 8.79 -22.77 3.85
C ASN A 772 7.62 -23.58 4.40
N PHE A 773 7.48 -23.58 5.71
CA PHE A 773 6.33 -24.10 6.45
C PHE A 773 5.78 -22.98 7.32
N GLY A 774 4.52 -22.67 7.17
CA GLY A 774 3.87 -21.58 7.90
C GLY A 774 2.55 -21.99 8.51
N MET A 775 2.12 -21.19 9.48
CA MET A 775 0.81 -21.31 10.11
C MET A 775 0.25 -19.90 10.35
N TYR A 776 -0.89 -19.63 9.77
CA TYR A 776 -1.67 -18.44 10.06
C TYR A 776 -2.63 -18.74 11.21
N ASN A 777 -2.75 -17.83 12.18
CA ASN A 777 -3.61 -17.97 13.36
C ASN A 777 -3.36 -19.29 14.11
N ALA A 778 -2.12 -19.52 14.52
CA ALA A 778 -1.60 -20.81 15.00
C ALA A 778 -2.36 -21.41 16.18
N TYR A 779 -2.99 -20.60 17.03
CA TYR A 779 -3.81 -21.09 18.14
C TYR A 779 -5.33 -21.06 17.84
N GLY A 780 -5.74 -20.81 16.57
CA GLY A 780 -7.12 -20.93 16.13
C GLY A 780 -8.07 -19.93 16.80
N ALA A 781 -7.62 -18.70 17.06
CA ALA A 781 -8.48 -17.66 17.65
C ALA A 781 -9.73 -17.44 16.77
N LYS A 782 -10.90 -17.48 17.40
CA LYS A 782 -12.18 -17.22 16.71
C LYS A 782 -12.46 -15.73 16.62
N ASN A 783 -11.68 -15.03 15.80
CA ASN A 783 -11.81 -13.59 15.61
C ASN A 783 -13.07 -13.28 14.81
N PRO A 784 -13.98 -12.41 15.30
CA PRO A 784 -15.21 -12.11 14.60
C PRO A 784 -14.96 -11.15 13.44
N ASN A 785 -15.40 -11.53 12.24
CA ASN A 785 -15.39 -10.68 11.07
C ASN A 785 -16.66 -9.83 10.97
N TRP A 786 -17.81 -10.42 11.31
CA TRP A 786 -19.11 -9.74 11.41
C TRP A 786 -20.02 -10.47 12.40
N VAL A 787 -21.14 -9.81 12.73
CA VAL A 787 -22.21 -10.40 13.49
C VAL A 787 -23.50 -10.35 12.69
N THR A 788 -24.34 -11.39 12.89
CA THR A 788 -25.70 -11.44 12.35
C THR A 788 -26.69 -11.56 13.51
N LEU A 789 -27.88 -11.01 13.34
CA LEU A 789 -28.98 -11.27 14.25
C LEU A 789 -29.58 -12.60 13.84
N ASP A 790 -29.36 -13.62 14.68
CA ASP A 790 -29.90 -14.96 14.52
C ASP A 790 -30.92 -15.24 15.62
N SER A 791 -31.68 -16.33 15.53
CA SER A 791 -32.49 -16.84 16.61
C SER A 791 -31.73 -17.95 17.36
N ARG A 792 -31.67 -17.84 18.69
CA ARG A 792 -31.14 -18.86 19.56
C ARG A 792 -32.29 -19.67 20.18
N GLU A 793 -32.21 -20.95 20.00
CA GLU A 793 -33.11 -21.88 20.67
C GLU A 793 -32.81 -21.94 22.18
N VAL A 794 -33.79 -21.68 23.01
CA VAL A 794 -33.70 -21.79 24.47
C VAL A 794 -34.82 -22.72 24.93
N LYS A 795 -34.41 -23.87 25.46
CA LYS A 795 -35.33 -24.88 26.02
C LYS A 795 -35.55 -24.56 27.48
N ASN A 796 -36.79 -24.32 27.89
CA ASN A 796 -37.14 -24.17 29.30
C ASN A 796 -36.91 -25.51 30.02
N PRO A 797 -36.04 -25.58 31.04
CA PRO A 797 -35.71 -26.81 31.71
C PRO A 797 -36.92 -27.43 32.46
N ASP A 798 -37.88 -26.63 32.93
CA ASP A 798 -39.01 -27.05 33.74
C ASP A 798 -40.19 -27.53 32.88
N THR A 799 -40.43 -26.87 31.75
CA THR A 799 -41.58 -27.14 30.88
C THR A 799 -41.22 -27.91 29.61
N GLY A 800 -39.95 -28.06 29.29
CA GLY A 800 -39.47 -28.66 28.03
C GLY A 800 -39.80 -27.82 26.78
N LYS A 801 -40.46 -26.67 26.93
CA LYS A 801 -40.87 -25.84 25.82
C LYS A 801 -39.70 -25.10 25.21
N THR A 802 -39.55 -25.18 23.91
CA THR A 802 -38.57 -24.45 23.14
C THR A 802 -39.07 -23.05 22.78
N THR A 803 -38.27 -22.04 23.06
CA THR A 803 -38.50 -20.63 22.68
C THR A 803 -37.32 -20.13 21.89
N TYR A 804 -37.56 -19.39 20.79
CA TYR A 804 -36.52 -18.75 20.00
C TYR A 804 -36.36 -17.31 20.44
N ILE A 805 -35.18 -16.96 20.91
CA ILE A 805 -34.83 -15.58 21.31
C ILE A 805 -33.85 -14.96 20.34
N PRO A 806 -33.98 -13.67 19.97
CA PRO A 806 -32.99 -13.00 19.15
C PRO A 806 -31.62 -13.00 19.82
N ALA A 807 -30.59 -13.38 19.09
CA ALA A 807 -29.21 -13.41 19.57
C ALA A 807 -28.24 -12.96 18.49
N LEU A 808 -27.22 -12.20 18.89
CA LEU A 808 -26.12 -11.85 17.98
C LEU A 808 -25.16 -13.03 17.81
N SER A 809 -25.10 -13.55 16.60
CA SER A 809 -24.21 -14.64 16.22
C SER A 809 -22.93 -14.11 15.59
N LYS A 810 -21.78 -14.50 16.14
CA LYS A 810 -20.47 -14.11 15.62
C LYS A 810 -20.07 -15.03 14.46
N LYS A 811 -19.71 -14.46 13.34
CA LYS A 811 -19.21 -15.18 12.17
C LYS A 811 -17.70 -14.95 12.04
N THR A 812 -16.93 -16.04 12.01
CA THR A 812 -15.48 -16.08 11.84
C THR A 812 -15.17 -16.67 10.48
N PHE A 813 -14.30 -16.02 9.72
CA PHE A 813 -13.95 -16.45 8.36
C PHE A 813 -12.75 -17.41 8.35
N LEU A 814 -11.66 -17.04 9.07
CA LEU A 814 -10.43 -17.82 9.10
C LEU A 814 -10.15 -18.33 10.53
N LEU A 815 -10.05 -19.65 10.70
CA LEU A 815 -9.66 -20.22 11.98
C LEU A 815 -8.15 -20.39 12.06
N PHE A 816 -7.59 -21.37 11.39
CA PHE A 816 -6.16 -21.55 11.22
C PHE A 816 -5.88 -22.06 9.80
N LEU A 817 -4.77 -21.63 9.21
CA LEU A 817 -4.40 -22.05 7.87
C LEU A 817 -2.92 -22.46 7.86
N PRO A 818 -2.63 -23.76 7.69
CA PRO A 818 -1.28 -24.21 7.42
C PRO A 818 -0.88 -23.77 6.01
N SER A 819 0.39 -23.48 5.83
CA SER A 819 0.95 -23.13 4.53
C SER A 819 2.26 -23.84 4.29
N PHE A 820 2.53 -24.09 3.01
CA PHE A 820 3.72 -24.75 2.55
C PHE A 820 4.13 -24.16 1.22
N SER A 821 5.42 -23.90 1.04
CA SER A 821 5.95 -23.57 -0.27
C SER A 821 7.38 -24.07 -0.46
N TYR A 822 7.74 -24.33 -1.70
CA TYR A 822 9.06 -24.71 -2.14
C TYR A 822 9.54 -23.70 -3.18
N THR A 823 10.74 -23.15 -2.96
CA THR A 823 11.36 -22.19 -3.88
C THR A 823 12.74 -22.68 -4.27
N TYR A 824 13.04 -22.64 -5.58
CA TYR A 824 14.37 -22.84 -6.12
C TYR A 824 14.86 -21.55 -6.76
N LYS A 825 16.02 -21.06 -6.30
CA LYS A 825 16.71 -19.88 -6.84
C LYS A 825 18.00 -20.33 -7.53
N PHE A 826 18.31 -19.76 -8.68
CA PHE A 826 19.52 -20.06 -9.46
C PHE A 826 20.11 -18.84 -10.11
#